data_320dfc1ca16d953d156d6bef6d785810
#
_entry.id   320dfc1ca16d953d156d6bef6d785810
#
_cell.length_a   1.000
_cell.length_b   1.000
_cell.length_c   1.000
_cell.angle_alpha   90.00
_cell.angle_beta   90.00
_cell.angle_gamma   90.00
#
_symmetry.space_group_name_H-M   'P 1'
#
loop_
_entity.id
_entity.type
_entity.pdbx_description
1 polymer ?
#
loop_
_entity_poly.entity_id
_entity_poly.type
_entity_poly.pdbx_seq_one_letter_code
_entity_poly.pdbx_strand_id
1 'polypeptide(L)'
;MVAKAMLPEFWTEILVPVCAVVGIAFSLFQWYIVSCVKLTADRGASYLPEDGKNGHGDYLIEEEEGVNDQSVVAKCAEIQTAISEGATSFLFTEYKYVGVFMVLFAAIIFLFLGSVQGFSTKSQPCTYDKTRTCKPALATAVFSTISFVLGAVTSVLSGFFGMKIATYANARTTLEARRGVGKAFIVAFRSGAVMGFLLAANGLLVLYITINLFKIYYGDDWEGLFESITGYGLGGSSMALFGRVGGGIYTKAADVGADLVGKVERNIPEDDPRNPAVIADNVGDNVGDIAGMGSDLFGSYAESSCAALVVASISSFGINHDFTAMLFPLLISSMGILVCLITTLFATDISEIKAVKEIEPALKNQLIISTLFMTVGIAIVSWTGLPYSFTIYNFGTQKLVKNWELFLCVAVGLWAGLIIGFVTEYYTSNAYSPVQDVADSCRTGAATNVIFGLALGYKSVIIPIFAIAVSIFVSFSLAAMYGVAVAALGMLSTIATGLAIDAYGPISDNAGGIAEMAGMSHRIRERTDALDAAGNTTAAIGKGFAIGSAALVSLALFGAFVSRAGIQTVDVLTPKVVIGLLVGAMLPYWFSAMTMKSVGSAALKMVEEVRRQFNTIPGLMEGTAKPDYATCVKISTDASIKEMIPPGCLVMLTPLIVGFFFGVETLSGVLAGSLISGVQIAISASNTGGAWDNAKKYIEA
;
A
#
# COMPACT_ATOMS: atom_id res chain seq x y z
N MET A 1 -17.63 -14.66 -38.22
CA MET A 1 -16.44 -15.01 -37.43
C MET A 1 -16.39 -14.09 -36.23
N VAL A 2 -16.46 -14.65 -35.03
CA VAL A 2 -16.27 -13.85 -33.82
C VAL A 2 -14.82 -13.42 -33.78
N ALA A 3 -14.54 -12.11 -33.67
CA ALA A 3 -13.18 -11.61 -33.55
C ALA A 3 -12.58 -12.11 -32.23
N LYS A 4 -11.49 -12.84 -32.31
CA LYS A 4 -10.72 -13.31 -31.12
C LYS A 4 -9.50 -12.42 -30.91
N ALA A 5 -8.94 -12.46 -29.70
CA ALA A 5 -7.67 -11.83 -29.38
C ALA A 5 -6.57 -12.30 -30.37
N MET A 6 -5.63 -11.40 -30.68
CA MET A 6 -4.51 -11.73 -31.57
C MET A 6 -3.54 -12.70 -30.88
N LEU A 7 -3.38 -12.58 -29.55
CA LEU A 7 -2.54 -13.45 -28.74
C LEU A 7 -3.25 -14.78 -28.49
N PRO A 8 -2.71 -15.94 -28.93
CA PRO A 8 -3.29 -17.24 -28.64
C PRO A 8 -3.33 -17.53 -27.13
N GLU A 9 -4.34 -18.28 -26.67
CA GLU A 9 -4.54 -18.68 -25.28
C GLU A 9 -3.29 -19.33 -24.67
N PHE A 10 -2.64 -20.21 -25.41
CA PHE A 10 -1.39 -20.86 -25.00
C PHE A 10 -0.30 -19.85 -24.54
N TRP A 11 -0.13 -18.74 -25.25
CA TRP A 11 0.84 -17.73 -24.86
C TRP A 11 0.43 -16.95 -23.61
N THR A 12 -0.86 -16.72 -23.40
CA THR A 12 -1.38 -16.09 -22.19
C THR A 12 -1.14 -16.97 -20.97
N GLU A 13 -1.38 -18.30 -21.13
CA GLU A 13 -1.14 -19.27 -20.07
C GLU A 13 0.34 -19.39 -19.66
N ILE A 14 1.26 -19.05 -20.57
CA ILE A 14 2.70 -19.01 -20.27
C ILE A 14 3.14 -17.63 -19.77
N LEU A 15 2.68 -16.55 -20.41
CA LEU A 15 3.18 -15.20 -20.18
C LEU A 15 2.89 -14.73 -18.74
N VAL A 16 1.67 -14.93 -18.27
CA VAL A 16 1.26 -14.47 -16.92
C VAL A 16 2.12 -15.09 -15.82
N PRO A 17 2.23 -16.43 -15.70
CA PRO A 17 3.08 -17.03 -14.67
C PRO A 17 4.57 -16.77 -14.89
N VAL A 18 5.06 -16.68 -16.11
CA VAL A 18 6.47 -16.37 -16.38
C VAL A 18 6.79 -14.96 -15.90
N CYS A 19 5.97 -13.94 -16.21
CA CYS A 19 6.19 -12.58 -15.70
C CYS A 19 6.18 -12.54 -14.17
N ALA A 20 5.28 -13.27 -13.52
CA ALA A 20 5.25 -13.38 -12.07
C ALA A 20 6.54 -14.02 -11.51
N VAL A 21 6.99 -15.12 -12.10
CA VAL A 21 8.25 -15.79 -11.69
C VAL A 21 9.46 -14.88 -11.94
N VAL A 22 9.50 -14.14 -13.05
CA VAL A 22 10.55 -13.14 -13.33
C VAL A 22 10.54 -12.04 -12.26
N GLY A 23 9.36 -11.55 -11.84
CA GLY A 23 9.24 -10.58 -10.77
C GLY A 23 9.77 -11.10 -9.43
N ILE A 24 9.43 -12.34 -9.06
CA ILE A 24 9.95 -12.99 -7.84
C ILE A 24 11.48 -13.17 -7.94
N ALA A 25 11.98 -13.67 -9.06
CA ALA A 25 13.42 -13.85 -9.27
C ALA A 25 14.18 -12.52 -9.19
N PHE A 26 13.63 -11.45 -9.76
CA PHE A 26 14.21 -10.11 -9.68
C PHE A 26 14.18 -9.57 -8.23
N SER A 27 13.11 -9.80 -7.48
CA SER A 27 13.04 -9.46 -6.06
C SER A 27 14.15 -10.17 -5.26
N LEU A 28 14.33 -11.48 -5.46
CA LEU A 28 15.38 -12.25 -4.80
C LEU A 28 16.78 -11.78 -5.20
N PHE A 29 16.98 -11.38 -6.45
CA PHE A 29 18.24 -10.81 -6.94
C PHE A 29 18.54 -9.46 -6.25
N GLN A 30 17.54 -8.57 -6.13
CA GLN A 30 17.71 -7.31 -5.42
C GLN A 30 18.04 -7.55 -3.94
N TRP A 31 17.34 -8.49 -3.30
CA TRP A 31 17.66 -8.88 -1.92
C TRP A 31 19.10 -9.41 -1.77
N TYR A 32 19.55 -10.25 -2.69
CA TYR A 32 20.94 -10.73 -2.70
C TYR A 32 21.94 -9.56 -2.74
N ILE A 33 21.72 -8.56 -3.59
CA ILE A 33 22.60 -7.38 -3.66
C ILE A 33 22.60 -6.61 -2.33
N VAL A 34 21.43 -6.38 -1.71
CA VAL A 34 21.34 -5.73 -0.40
C VAL A 34 22.07 -6.54 0.67
N SER A 35 22.03 -7.87 0.59
CA SER A 35 22.72 -8.77 1.54
C SER A 35 24.24 -8.72 1.44
N CYS A 36 24.80 -8.22 0.34
CA CYS A 36 26.23 -8.03 0.20
C CYS A 36 26.79 -6.94 1.14
N VAL A 37 25.93 -6.03 1.63
CA VAL A 37 26.30 -5.08 2.69
C VAL A 37 26.30 -5.84 4.04
N LYS A 38 27.48 -6.20 4.52
CA LYS A 38 27.64 -7.03 5.73
C LYS A 38 27.54 -6.20 7.01
N LEU A 39 26.80 -6.71 8.00
CA LEU A 39 26.73 -6.19 9.37
C LEU A 39 27.70 -6.90 10.34
N THR A 40 28.47 -7.85 9.85
CA THR A 40 29.47 -8.56 10.67
C THR A 40 30.85 -7.98 10.41
N ALA A 41 31.57 -7.66 11.49
CA ALA A 41 32.98 -7.34 11.42
C ALA A 41 33.78 -8.61 11.03
N ASP A 42 34.00 -8.82 9.73
CA ASP A 42 34.89 -9.90 9.26
C ASP A 42 36.31 -9.63 9.76
N ARG A 43 36.79 -10.50 10.62
CA ARG A 43 38.18 -10.49 11.16
C ARG A 43 39.19 -10.79 10.06
N GLY A 44 39.12 -10.23 8.88
CA GLY A 44 40.12 -10.60 7.87
C GLY A 44 40.06 -9.91 6.51
N ALA A 45 39.17 -8.99 6.26
CA ALA A 45 39.21 -8.26 5.01
C ALA A 45 39.87 -6.89 5.23
N SER A 46 41.18 -6.83 5.12
CA SER A 46 41.84 -5.58 4.74
C SER A 46 41.36 -5.26 3.33
N TYR A 47 40.48 -4.32 3.19
CA TYR A 47 40.21 -3.72 1.88
C TYR A 47 41.48 -3.03 1.41
N LEU A 48 42.19 -3.67 0.51
CA LEU A 48 43.16 -2.99 -0.33
C LEU A 48 42.37 -2.03 -1.22
N PRO A 49 42.73 -0.75 -1.28
CA PRO A 49 42.09 0.18 -2.21
C PRO A 49 42.40 -0.31 -3.63
N GLU A 50 41.39 -0.58 -4.42
CA GLU A 50 41.57 -0.70 -5.86
C GLU A 50 41.89 0.71 -6.41
N ASP A 51 43.14 0.77 -6.88
CA ASP A 51 43.76 1.78 -7.75
C ASP A 51 43.55 3.29 -7.46
N GLY A 52 44.67 3.77 -6.93
CA GLY A 52 45.36 5.01 -7.20
C GLY A 52 44.74 6.12 -8.01
N LYS A 53 44.29 7.12 -7.34
CA LYS A 53 44.51 8.54 -7.58
C LYS A 53 43.46 9.38 -6.80
N ASN A 54 43.72 9.59 -5.55
CA ASN A 54 43.48 10.87 -4.83
C ASN A 54 43.84 10.63 -3.37
N GLY A 55 44.99 11.13 -3.04
CA GLY A 55 45.57 10.81 -1.77
C GLY A 55 44.96 11.63 -0.61
N HIS A 56 45.37 11.29 0.56
CA HIS A 56 45.31 11.98 1.86
C HIS A 56 43.98 12.61 2.32
N GLY A 57 43.16 13.19 1.42
CA GLY A 57 41.85 13.76 1.78
C GLY A 57 40.79 12.71 2.08
N ASP A 58 40.77 11.65 1.28
CA ASP A 58 39.78 10.53 1.45
C ASP A 58 40.04 9.68 2.70
N TYR A 59 41.31 9.49 3.06
CA TYR A 59 41.67 8.75 4.30
C TYR A 59 41.22 9.48 5.56
N LEU A 60 41.37 10.82 5.60
CA LEU A 60 40.94 11.63 6.75
C LEU A 60 39.41 11.68 6.86
N ILE A 61 38.70 11.69 5.73
CA ILE A 61 37.23 11.62 5.67
C ILE A 61 36.74 10.24 6.14
N GLU A 62 37.36 9.14 5.71
CA GLU A 62 37.01 7.79 6.15
C GLU A 62 37.28 7.57 7.66
N GLU A 63 38.33 8.16 8.22
CA GLU A 63 38.63 8.11 9.65
C GLU A 63 37.66 8.98 10.46
N GLU A 64 37.30 10.15 9.97
CA GLU A 64 36.38 11.09 10.62
C GLU A 64 34.91 10.58 10.59
N GLU A 65 34.52 9.84 9.55
CA GLU A 65 33.18 9.24 9.40
C GLU A 65 33.05 7.87 10.05
N GLY A 66 34.12 7.30 10.64
CA GLY A 66 34.10 6.00 11.31
C GLY A 66 33.77 4.82 10.40
N VAL A 67 34.11 4.90 9.09
CA VAL A 67 33.78 3.88 8.08
C VAL A 67 34.27 2.49 8.47
N ASN A 68 35.40 2.42 9.19
CA ASN A 68 36.04 1.18 9.62
C ASN A 68 35.82 0.86 11.12
N ASP A 69 34.99 1.62 11.85
CA ASP A 69 34.77 1.41 13.28
C ASP A 69 33.87 0.17 13.50
N GLN A 70 34.50 -0.92 13.98
CA GLN A 70 33.81 -2.17 14.29
C GLN A 70 32.80 -2.02 15.44
N SER A 71 33.00 -1.08 16.34
CA SER A 71 32.09 -0.84 17.45
C SER A 71 30.74 -0.27 16.97
N VAL A 72 30.78 0.61 15.99
CA VAL A 72 29.60 1.20 15.36
C VAL A 72 28.81 0.15 14.58
N VAL A 73 29.50 -0.71 13.82
CA VAL A 73 28.84 -1.83 13.10
C VAL A 73 28.13 -2.78 14.06
N ALA A 74 28.78 -3.11 15.20
CA ALA A 74 28.19 -3.96 16.21
C ALA A 74 26.94 -3.33 16.86
N LYS A 75 26.97 -2.02 17.16
CA LYS A 75 25.81 -1.28 17.67
C LYS A 75 24.67 -1.27 16.67
N CYS A 76 24.94 -1.00 15.38
CA CYS A 76 23.90 -1.04 14.32
C CYS A 76 23.26 -2.43 14.25
N ALA A 77 24.04 -3.50 14.39
CA ALA A 77 23.50 -4.86 14.39
C ALA A 77 22.63 -5.16 15.62
N GLU A 78 23.04 -4.68 16.82
CA GLU A 78 22.24 -4.80 18.06
C GLU A 78 20.90 -4.07 17.92
N ILE A 79 20.92 -2.84 17.46
CA ILE A 79 19.71 -2.01 17.27
C ILE A 79 18.79 -2.63 16.23
N GLN A 80 19.32 -3.03 15.08
CA GLN A 80 18.53 -3.72 14.03
C GLN A 80 17.86 -4.98 14.58
N THR A 81 18.56 -5.75 15.42
CA THR A 81 18.00 -6.96 16.02
C THR A 81 16.82 -6.61 16.92
N ALA A 82 16.97 -5.60 17.78
CA ALA A 82 15.88 -5.15 18.66
C ALA A 82 14.65 -4.67 17.86
N ILE A 83 14.85 -3.88 16.79
CA ILE A 83 13.77 -3.42 15.90
C ILE A 83 13.11 -4.63 15.22
N SER A 84 13.87 -5.56 14.66
CA SER A 84 13.35 -6.74 13.96
C SER A 84 12.58 -7.68 14.89
N GLU A 85 13.02 -7.86 16.13
CA GLU A 85 12.30 -8.65 17.13
C GLU A 85 11.02 -7.98 17.56
N GLY A 86 11.03 -6.67 17.83
CA GLY A 86 9.85 -5.89 18.15
C GLY A 86 8.79 -5.94 17.05
N ALA A 87 9.19 -5.67 15.81
CA ALA A 87 8.30 -5.72 14.64
C ALA A 87 7.73 -7.13 14.41
N THR A 88 8.54 -8.17 14.57
CA THR A 88 8.09 -9.55 14.44
C THR A 88 7.09 -9.91 15.54
N SER A 89 7.34 -9.52 16.78
CA SER A 89 6.46 -9.77 17.92
C SER A 89 5.10 -9.09 17.73
N PHE A 90 5.08 -7.83 17.25
CA PHE A 90 3.86 -7.12 16.92
C PHE A 90 3.05 -7.85 15.85
N LEU A 91 3.63 -8.13 14.68
CA LEU A 91 2.91 -8.77 13.58
C LEU A 91 2.37 -10.15 13.94
N PHE A 92 3.14 -10.97 14.66
CA PHE A 92 2.62 -12.27 15.12
C PHE A 92 1.46 -12.13 16.11
N THR A 93 1.49 -11.11 16.96
CA THR A 93 0.38 -10.82 17.87
C THR A 93 -0.85 -10.37 17.10
N GLU A 94 -0.68 -9.42 16.19
CA GLU A 94 -1.75 -8.94 15.30
C GLU A 94 -2.37 -10.09 14.48
N TYR A 95 -1.56 -10.92 13.84
CA TYR A 95 -2.03 -12.02 13.01
C TYR A 95 -2.80 -13.09 13.79
N LYS A 96 -2.53 -13.29 15.06
CA LYS A 96 -3.36 -14.17 15.91
C LYS A 96 -4.77 -13.65 16.07
N TYR A 97 -4.93 -12.36 16.36
CA TYR A 97 -6.25 -11.74 16.53
C TYR A 97 -7.01 -11.64 15.20
N VAL A 98 -6.33 -11.16 14.17
CA VAL A 98 -6.92 -11.06 12.83
C VAL A 98 -7.23 -12.44 12.26
N GLY A 99 -6.42 -13.46 12.52
CA GLY A 99 -6.68 -14.84 12.14
C GLY A 99 -7.99 -15.39 12.71
N VAL A 100 -8.28 -15.12 13.98
CA VAL A 100 -9.58 -15.47 14.59
C VAL A 100 -10.72 -14.77 13.86
N PHE A 101 -10.58 -13.47 13.62
CA PHE A 101 -11.56 -12.70 12.86
C PHE A 101 -11.78 -13.27 11.45
N MET A 102 -10.70 -13.60 10.74
CA MET A 102 -10.78 -14.17 9.38
C MET A 102 -11.50 -15.51 9.34
N VAL A 103 -11.29 -16.38 10.33
CA VAL A 103 -12.03 -17.65 10.44
C VAL A 103 -13.52 -17.40 10.66
N LEU A 104 -13.87 -16.49 11.55
CA LEU A 104 -15.27 -16.13 11.81
C LEU A 104 -15.93 -15.52 10.56
N PHE A 105 -15.22 -14.63 9.87
CA PHE A 105 -15.74 -13.97 8.67
C PHE A 105 -15.84 -14.95 7.49
N ALA A 106 -14.89 -15.87 7.34
CA ALA A 106 -14.98 -16.96 6.37
C ALA A 106 -16.23 -17.84 6.60
N ALA A 107 -16.53 -18.15 7.86
CA ALA A 107 -17.76 -18.86 8.21
C ALA A 107 -19.03 -18.06 7.86
N ILE A 108 -19.01 -16.75 8.09
CA ILE A 108 -20.11 -15.85 7.69
C ILE A 108 -20.30 -15.87 6.18
N ILE A 109 -19.23 -15.71 5.39
CA ILE A 109 -19.28 -15.78 3.91
C ILE A 109 -19.89 -17.10 3.47
N PHE A 110 -19.40 -18.22 4.00
CA PHE A 110 -19.91 -19.56 3.66
C PHE A 110 -21.42 -19.70 3.96
N LEU A 111 -21.84 -19.28 5.14
CA LEU A 111 -23.24 -19.38 5.57
C LEU A 111 -24.16 -18.48 4.74
N PHE A 112 -23.76 -17.22 4.51
CA PHE A 112 -24.60 -16.28 3.75
C PHE A 112 -24.73 -16.70 2.29
N LEU A 113 -23.62 -16.99 1.59
CA LEU A 113 -23.66 -17.40 0.20
C LEU A 113 -24.38 -18.75 0.02
N GLY A 114 -24.16 -19.71 0.93
CA GLY A 114 -24.86 -21.00 0.90
C GLY A 114 -26.35 -20.86 1.16
N SER A 115 -26.77 -19.95 2.05
CA SER A 115 -28.17 -19.77 2.44
C SER A 115 -29.05 -19.20 1.34
N VAL A 116 -28.49 -18.44 0.37
CA VAL A 116 -29.24 -17.80 -0.73
C VAL A 116 -30.14 -18.78 -1.49
N GLN A 117 -29.68 -20.01 -1.70
CA GLN A 117 -30.46 -21.10 -2.35
C GLN A 117 -30.61 -22.32 -1.44
N GLY A 118 -30.58 -22.13 -0.11
CA GLY A 118 -30.74 -23.21 0.86
C GLY A 118 -29.68 -24.30 0.74
N PHE A 119 -28.41 -23.93 0.52
CA PHE A 119 -27.28 -24.84 0.32
C PHE A 119 -27.52 -25.85 -0.83
N SER A 120 -28.19 -25.39 -1.88
CA SER A 120 -28.52 -26.23 -3.04
C SER A 120 -27.27 -26.85 -3.66
N THR A 121 -27.35 -28.15 -3.95
CA THR A 121 -26.35 -28.91 -4.71
C THR A 121 -26.74 -29.06 -6.19
N LYS A 122 -27.86 -28.48 -6.61
CA LYS A 122 -28.35 -28.57 -7.99
C LYS A 122 -27.91 -27.38 -8.80
N SER A 123 -27.31 -27.62 -9.95
CA SER A 123 -26.99 -26.61 -10.95
C SER A 123 -28.24 -25.93 -11.48
N GLN A 124 -28.14 -24.62 -11.73
CA GLN A 124 -29.22 -23.78 -12.26
C GLN A 124 -28.77 -23.06 -13.52
N PRO A 125 -29.67 -22.54 -14.38
CA PRO A 125 -29.30 -21.69 -15.50
C PRO A 125 -28.52 -20.47 -14.99
N CYS A 126 -27.47 -20.07 -15.71
CA CYS A 126 -26.69 -18.89 -15.38
C CYS A 126 -27.52 -17.63 -15.45
N THR A 127 -27.14 -16.60 -14.70
CA THR A 127 -27.92 -15.34 -14.63
C THR A 127 -27.81 -14.54 -15.92
N TYR A 128 -26.62 -14.49 -16.51
CA TYR A 128 -26.33 -13.67 -17.69
C TYR A 128 -26.35 -14.46 -19.00
N ASP A 129 -26.07 -15.77 -18.97
CA ASP A 129 -26.19 -16.68 -20.12
C ASP A 129 -27.15 -17.84 -19.79
N LYS A 130 -28.42 -17.64 -20.05
CA LYS A 130 -29.49 -18.65 -19.79
C LYS A 130 -29.35 -19.92 -20.61
N THR A 131 -28.48 -19.96 -21.61
CA THR A 131 -28.23 -21.17 -22.42
C THR A 131 -27.32 -22.16 -21.70
N ARG A 132 -26.70 -21.76 -20.61
CA ARG A 132 -25.76 -22.55 -19.81
C ARG A 132 -26.27 -22.81 -18.41
N THR A 133 -25.66 -23.81 -17.79
CA THR A 133 -25.91 -24.13 -16.38
C THR A 133 -24.70 -23.76 -15.53
N CYS A 134 -24.94 -22.88 -14.54
CA CYS A 134 -23.96 -22.52 -13.54
C CYS A 134 -23.89 -23.54 -12.42
N LYS A 135 -22.76 -23.65 -11.76
CA LYS A 135 -22.53 -24.51 -10.61
C LYS A 135 -23.45 -24.13 -9.43
N PRO A 136 -23.75 -25.07 -8.52
CA PRO A 136 -24.70 -24.83 -7.44
C PRO A 136 -24.17 -23.80 -6.41
N ALA A 137 -25.11 -23.19 -5.67
CA ALA A 137 -24.80 -22.19 -4.64
C ALA A 137 -23.83 -22.71 -3.57
N LEU A 138 -23.89 -23.97 -3.21
CA LEU A 138 -22.93 -24.58 -2.28
C LEU A 138 -21.49 -24.51 -2.83
N ALA A 139 -21.29 -24.72 -4.13
CA ALA A 139 -19.98 -24.59 -4.75
C ALA A 139 -19.48 -23.14 -4.67
N THR A 140 -20.32 -22.16 -5.04
CA THR A 140 -19.97 -20.76 -4.93
C THR A 140 -19.60 -20.38 -3.49
N ALA A 141 -20.36 -20.86 -2.48
CA ALA A 141 -20.05 -20.60 -1.07
C ALA A 141 -18.70 -21.19 -0.66
N VAL A 142 -18.39 -22.44 -1.04
CA VAL A 142 -17.12 -23.10 -0.71
C VAL A 142 -15.94 -22.39 -1.39
N PHE A 143 -16.03 -22.18 -2.71
CA PHE A 143 -14.92 -21.61 -3.48
C PHE A 143 -14.68 -20.14 -3.17
N SER A 144 -15.73 -19.33 -2.90
CA SER A 144 -15.58 -17.96 -2.42
C SER A 144 -14.90 -17.89 -1.06
N THR A 145 -15.23 -18.80 -0.15
CA THR A 145 -14.58 -18.90 1.16
C THR A 145 -13.11 -19.28 1.04
N ILE A 146 -12.78 -20.23 0.15
CA ILE A 146 -11.37 -20.61 -0.12
C ILE A 146 -10.62 -19.42 -0.72
N SER A 147 -11.19 -18.73 -1.70
CA SER A 147 -10.60 -17.51 -2.29
C SER A 147 -10.35 -16.43 -1.24
N PHE A 148 -11.29 -16.20 -0.32
CA PHE A 148 -11.15 -15.25 0.77
C PHE A 148 -9.94 -15.59 1.66
N VAL A 149 -9.81 -16.85 2.07
CA VAL A 149 -8.66 -17.29 2.87
C VAL A 149 -7.35 -17.15 2.10
N LEU A 150 -7.32 -17.50 0.80
CA LEU A 150 -6.11 -17.33 -0.02
C LEU A 150 -5.72 -15.86 -0.16
N GLY A 151 -6.67 -14.96 -0.37
CA GLY A 151 -6.40 -13.52 -0.42
C GLY A 151 -5.85 -12.98 0.89
N ALA A 152 -6.45 -13.37 2.03
CA ALA A 152 -5.99 -12.98 3.35
C ALA A 152 -4.57 -13.49 3.64
N VAL A 153 -4.28 -14.76 3.34
CA VAL A 153 -2.93 -15.34 3.52
C VAL A 153 -1.90 -14.64 2.64
N THR A 154 -2.24 -14.34 1.38
CA THR A 154 -1.33 -13.63 0.47
C THR A 154 -1.01 -12.23 0.98
N SER A 155 -2.01 -11.52 1.52
CA SER A 155 -1.82 -10.20 2.15
C SER A 155 -0.91 -10.26 3.36
N VAL A 156 -1.13 -11.22 4.27
CA VAL A 156 -0.26 -11.49 5.44
C VAL A 156 1.18 -11.73 5.02
N LEU A 157 1.40 -12.61 4.04
CA LEU A 157 2.74 -12.92 3.54
C LEU A 157 3.42 -11.70 2.93
N SER A 158 2.69 -10.91 2.14
CA SER A 158 3.21 -9.70 1.52
C SER A 158 3.63 -8.66 2.56
N GLY A 159 2.81 -8.39 3.57
CA GLY A 159 3.14 -7.47 4.67
C GLY A 159 4.31 -7.98 5.52
N PHE A 160 4.31 -9.27 5.87
CA PHE A 160 5.38 -9.88 6.67
C PHE A 160 6.74 -9.84 5.98
N PHE A 161 6.81 -10.22 4.70
CA PHE A 161 8.07 -10.16 3.94
C PHE A 161 8.52 -8.71 3.70
N GLY A 162 7.57 -7.79 3.48
CA GLY A 162 7.87 -6.35 3.40
C GLY A 162 8.57 -5.84 4.67
N MET A 163 8.00 -6.13 5.83
CA MET A 163 8.61 -5.78 7.12
C MET A 163 9.99 -6.45 7.31
N LYS A 164 10.13 -7.72 6.93
CA LYS A 164 11.41 -8.43 7.08
C LYS A 164 12.51 -7.83 6.23
N ILE A 165 12.24 -7.46 4.97
CA ILE A 165 13.25 -6.80 4.14
C ILE A 165 13.58 -5.40 4.64
N ALA A 166 12.60 -4.65 5.14
CA ALA A 166 12.81 -3.32 5.67
C ALA A 166 13.70 -3.33 6.92
N THR A 167 13.34 -4.12 7.94
CA THR A 167 14.15 -4.27 9.14
C THR A 167 15.57 -4.80 8.83
N TYR A 168 15.71 -5.60 7.78
CA TYR A 168 17.01 -6.07 7.30
C TYR A 168 17.81 -4.95 6.61
N ALA A 169 17.13 -4.03 5.92
CA ALA A 169 17.73 -2.96 5.15
C ALA A 169 18.14 -1.74 6.01
N ASN A 170 17.41 -1.45 7.08
CA ASN A 170 17.58 -0.23 7.87
C ASN A 170 19.04 0.03 8.25
N ALA A 171 19.69 -0.87 8.99
CA ALA A 171 21.08 -0.72 9.39
C ALA A 171 22.08 -0.77 8.20
N ARG A 172 21.72 -1.45 7.11
CA ARG A 172 22.56 -1.49 5.91
C ARG A 172 22.55 -0.16 5.17
N THR A 173 21.40 0.49 5.14
CA THR A 173 21.26 1.86 4.60
C THR A 173 22.09 2.83 5.43
N THR A 174 22.02 2.73 6.77
CA THR A 174 22.86 3.50 7.69
C THR A 174 24.35 3.31 7.41
N LEU A 175 24.81 2.05 7.24
CA LEU A 175 26.21 1.77 6.97
C LEU A 175 26.68 2.33 5.60
N GLU A 176 25.84 2.27 4.59
CA GLU A 176 26.17 2.84 3.27
C GLU A 176 26.09 4.39 3.25
N ALA A 177 25.34 5.02 4.16
CA ALA A 177 25.32 6.48 4.32
C ALA A 177 26.70 7.02 4.73
N ARG A 178 27.54 6.23 5.38
CA ARG A 178 28.96 6.58 5.67
C ARG A 178 29.75 6.80 4.38
N ARG A 179 29.44 6.00 3.34
CA ARG A 179 30.12 6.06 2.03
C ARG A 179 29.56 7.13 1.10
N GLY A 180 28.38 7.65 1.38
CA GLY A 180 27.74 8.69 0.60
C GLY A 180 26.23 8.52 0.47
N VAL A 181 25.55 9.62 0.23
CA VAL A 181 24.09 9.66 0.10
C VAL A 181 23.57 8.75 -1.03
N GLY A 182 24.27 8.72 -2.18
CA GLY A 182 23.87 7.86 -3.31
C GLY A 182 23.96 6.38 -3.01
N LYS A 183 24.92 5.93 -2.21
CA LYS A 183 25.05 4.53 -1.81
C LYS A 183 23.91 4.11 -0.86
N ALA A 184 23.58 4.95 0.10
CA ALA A 184 22.45 4.74 1.00
C ALA A 184 21.12 4.72 0.22
N PHE A 185 20.92 5.68 -0.70
CA PHE A 185 19.76 5.71 -1.60
C PHE A 185 19.57 4.39 -2.34
N ILE A 186 20.63 3.86 -2.96
CA ILE A 186 20.56 2.61 -3.73
C ILE A 186 20.14 1.44 -2.83
N VAL A 187 20.66 1.33 -1.61
CA VAL A 187 20.28 0.25 -0.68
C VAL A 187 18.82 0.37 -0.25
N ALA A 188 18.36 1.55 0.13
CA ALA A 188 16.97 1.79 0.52
C ALA A 188 16.02 1.51 -0.66
N PHE A 189 16.30 2.05 -1.86
CA PHE A 189 15.48 1.86 -3.05
C PHE A 189 15.42 0.40 -3.51
N ARG A 190 16.56 -0.31 -3.52
CA ARG A 190 16.60 -1.75 -3.85
C ARG A 190 15.78 -2.57 -2.86
N SER A 191 15.82 -2.23 -1.57
CA SER A 191 15.04 -2.91 -0.54
C SER A 191 13.54 -2.66 -0.72
N GLY A 192 13.15 -1.43 -1.06
CA GLY A 192 11.78 -1.13 -1.47
C GLY A 192 11.35 -1.90 -2.72
N ALA A 193 12.25 -2.03 -3.71
CA ALA A 193 11.99 -2.83 -4.91
C ALA A 193 11.78 -4.32 -4.58
N VAL A 194 12.53 -4.90 -3.63
CA VAL A 194 12.27 -6.28 -3.16
C VAL A 194 10.83 -6.43 -2.72
N MET A 195 10.34 -5.53 -1.88
CA MET A 195 8.96 -5.55 -1.41
C MET A 195 7.96 -5.38 -2.55
N GLY A 196 8.16 -4.38 -3.41
CA GLY A 196 7.24 -4.06 -4.50
C GLY A 196 7.08 -5.21 -5.50
N PHE A 197 8.18 -5.79 -5.94
CA PHE A 197 8.16 -6.94 -6.87
C PHE A 197 7.62 -8.21 -6.23
N LEU A 198 7.99 -8.48 -4.97
CA LEU A 198 7.47 -9.66 -4.28
C LEU A 198 5.96 -9.59 -4.11
N LEU A 199 5.42 -8.43 -3.73
CA LEU A 199 3.99 -8.22 -3.57
C LEU A 199 3.24 -8.35 -4.90
N ALA A 200 3.66 -7.62 -5.93
CA ALA A 200 2.99 -7.62 -7.23
C ALA A 200 3.05 -9.00 -7.90
N ALA A 201 4.21 -9.62 -7.90
CA ALA A 201 4.41 -10.92 -8.54
C ALA A 201 3.75 -12.07 -7.77
N ASN A 202 3.82 -12.08 -6.44
CA ASN A 202 3.14 -13.08 -5.63
C ASN A 202 1.61 -12.96 -5.74
N GLY A 203 1.08 -11.75 -5.68
CA GLY A 203 -0.35 -11.48 -5.86
C GLY A 203 -0.86 -11.97 -7.21
N LEU A 204 -0.13 -11.65 -8.29
CA LEU A 204 -0.46 -12.12 -9.65
C LEU A 204 -0.40 -13.64 -9.76
N LEU A 205 0.67 -14.26 -9.24
CA LEU A 205 0.88 -15.71 -9.34
C LEU A 205 -0.19 -16.50 -8.59
N VAL A 206 -0.48 -16.12 -7.35
CA VAL A 206 -1.49 -16.80 -6.51
C VAL A 206 -2.88 -16.66 -7.14
N LEU A 207 -3.24 -15.46 -7.62
CA LEU A 207 -4.51 -15.24 -8.30
C LEU A 207 -4.62 -16.10 -9.58
N TYR A 208 -3.56 -16.14 -10.40
CA TYR A 208 -3.52 -16.95 -11.62
C TYR A 208 -3.64 -18.45 -11.31
N ILE A 209 -2.91 -18.95 -10.32
CA ILE A 209 -2.99 -20.35 -9.88
C ILE A 209 -4.42 -20.66 -9.38
N THR A 210 -5.01 -19.78 -8.60
CA THR A 210 -6.37 -19.94 -8.07
C THR A 210 -7.41 -20.05 -9.19
N ILE A 211 -7.32 -19.18 -10.22
CA ILE A 211 -8.18 -19.22 -11.40
C ILE A 211 -8.07 -20.58 -12.10
N ASN A 212 -6.85 -21.06 -12.34
CA ASN A 212 -6.64 -22.32 -13.04
C ASN A 212 -7.08 -23.55 -12.21
N LEU A 213 -6.88 -23.53 -10.90
CA LEU A 213 -7.38 -24.60 -10.01
C LEU A 213 -8.92 -24.62 -10.00
N PHE A 214 -9.56 -23.47 -9.95
CA PHE A 214 -11.01 -23.37 -9.97
C PHE A 214 -11.59 -23.77 -11.34
N LYS A 215 -10.87 -23.46 -12.43
CA LYS A 215 -11.23 -23.87 -13.80
C LYS A 215 -11.40 -25.41 -13.90
N ILE A 216 -10.65 -26.20 -13.13
CA ILE A 216 -10.78 -27.67 -13.11
C ILE A 216 -12.19 -28.11 -12.67
N TYR A 217 -12.78 -27.42 -11.68
CA TYR A 217 -14.12 -27.73 -11.19
C TYR A 217 -15.23 -27.04 -12.00
N TYR A 218 -15.06 -25.74 -12.29
CA TYR A 218 -16.08 -24.94 -12.96
C TYR A 218 -16.20 -25.26 -14.46
N GLY A 219 -15.10 -25.67 -15.10
CA GLY A 219 -15.08 -25.92 -16.55
C GLY A 219 -15.41 -24.66 -17.34
N ASP A 220 -16.53 -24.68 -18.06
CA ASP A 220 -17.01 -23.57 -18.89
C ASP A 220 -17.92 -22.56 -18.16
N ASP A 221 -18.14 -22.77 -16.87
CA ASP A 221 -18.90 -21.83 -16.03
C ASP A 221 -18.02 -20.68 -15.56
N TRP A 222 -17.75 -19.76 -16.47
CA TRP A 222 -16.93 -18.56 -16.19
C TRP A 222 -17.60 -17.60 -15.22
N GLU A 223 -18.94 -17.48 -15.29
CA GLU A 223 -19.72 -16.63 -14.38
C GLU A 223 -19.52 -17.07 -12.93
N GLY A 224 -19.74 -18.35 -12.64
CA GLY A 224 -19.57 -18.89 -11.29
C GLY A 224 -18.11 -18.89 -10.81
N LEU A 225 -17.15 -19.15 -11.72
CA LEU A 225 -15.74 -19.15 -11.40
C LEU A 225 -15.28 -17.75 -10.93
N PHE A 226 -15.52 -16.72 -11.76
CA PHE A 226 -15.03 -15.37 -11.45
C PHE A 226 -15.83 -14.70 -10.32
N GLU A 227 -17.11 -15.07 -10.12
CA GLU A 227 -17.84 -14.69 -8.92
C GLU A 227 -17.16 -15.26 -7.66
N SER A 228 -16.72 -16.50 -7.70
CA SER A 228 -16.01 -17.14 -6.57
C SER A 228 -14.63 -16.51 -6.31
N ILE A 229 -13.94 -16.03 -7.35
CA ILE A 229 -12.64 -15.36 -7.23
C ILE A 229 -12.73 -14.01 -6.51
N THR A 230 -13.89 -13.35 -6.46
CA THR A 230 -14.04 -12.07 -5.73
C THR A 230 -13.66 -12.17 -4.26
N GLY A 231 -13.79 -13.36 -3.67
CA GLY A 231 -13.32 -13.63 -2.32
C GLY A 231 -11.84 -13.32 -2.11
N TYR A 232 -11.00 -13.48 -3.14
CA TYR A 232 -9.57 -13.18 -3.08
C TYR A 232 -9.29 -11.69 -2.80
N GLY A 233 -9.98 -10.79 -3.51
CA GLY A 233 -9.90 -9.36 -3.25
C GLY A 233 -10.40 -9.01 -1.85
N LEU A 234 -11.57 -9.52 -1.46
CA LEU A 234 -12.16 -9.28 -0.14
C LEU A 234 -11.24 -9.76 1.00
N GLY A 235 -10.57 -10.91 0.84
CA GLY A 235 -9.63 -11.43 1.83
C GLY A 235 -8.41 -10.52 1.99
N GLY A 236 -7.84 -10.06 0.86
CA GLY A 236 -6.73 -9.11 0.84
C GLY A 236 -7.07 -7.80 1.54
N SER A 237 -8.20 -7.19 1.19
CA SER A 237 -8.64 -5.91 1.76
C SER A 237 -9.06 -6.01 3.22
N SER A 238 -9.66 -7.14 3.63
CA SER A 238 -9.99 -7.36 5.05
C SER A 238 -8.73 -7.40 5.91
N MET A 239 -7.67 -8.07 5.43
CA MET A 239 -6.37 -8.09 6.11
C MET A 239 -5.72 -6.71 6.12
N ALA A 240 -5.79 -6.00 4.99
CA ALA A 240 -5.28 -4.64 4.84
C ALA A 240 -5.91 -3.66 5.84
N LEU A 241 -7.22 -3.76 6.06
CA LEU A 241 -7.93 -2.92 7.02
C LEU A 241 -7.31 -3.04 8.42
N PHE A 242 -7.13 -4.26 8.93
CA PHE A 242 -6.58 -4.48 10.27
C PHE A 242 -5.11 -4.09 10.34
N GLY A 243 -4.29 -4.52 9.39
CA GLY A 243 -2.87 -4.17 9.34
C GLY A 243 -2.63 -2.66 9.27
N ARG A 244 -3.47 -1.95 8.51
CA ARG A 244 -3.35 -0.49 8.37
C ARG A 244 -3.80 0.25 9.62
N VAL A 245 -4.88 -0.19 10.26
CA VAL A 245 -5.40 0.42 11.49
C VAL A 245 -4.49 0.09 12.68
N GLY A 246 -4.15 -1.19 12.88
CA GLY A 246 -3.29 -1.62 13.99
C GLY A 246 -1.89 -1.03 13.90
N GLY A 247 -1.24 -1.19 12.75
CA GLY A 247 0.08 -0.64 12.50
C GLY A 247 0.12 0.90 12.61
N GLY A 248 -0.89 1.59 12.06
CA GLY A 248 -0.98 3.06 12.13
C GLY A 248 -1.19 3.59 13.55
N ILE A 249 -2.00 2.92 14.39
CA ILE A 249 -2.14 3.28 15.82
C ILE A 249 -0.82 3.05 16.55
N TYR A 250 -0.15 1.93 16.27
CA TYR A 250 1.14 1.62 16.86
C TYR A 250 2.17 2.71 16.56
N THR A 251 2.41 2.98 15.26
CA THR A 251 3.41 3.94 14.78
C THR A 251 3.21 5.31 15.41
N LYS A 252 2.02 5.88 15.27
CA LYS A 252 1.78 7.25 15.74
C LYS A 252 1.69 7.38 17.26
N ALA A 253 1.34 6.32 17.98
CA ALA A 253 1.42 6.33 19.44
C ALA A 253 2.86 6.28 19.96
N ALA A 254 3.74 5.53 19.30
CA ALA A 254 5.15 5.43 19.62
C ALA A 254 5.89 6.74 19.30
N ASP A 255 5.70 7.28 18.09
CA ASP A 255 6.25 8.54 17.60
C ASP A 255 5.90 9.71 18.55
N VAL A 256 4.61 9.95 18.81
CA VAL A 256 4.17 11.00 19.75
C VAL A 256 4.71 10.78 21.16
N GLY A 257 4.75 9.52 21.62
CA GLY A 257 5.30 9.18 22.94
C GLY A 257 6.79 9.45 23.07
N ALA A 258 7.55 9.13 22.03
CA ALA A 258 8.99 9.39 21.96
C ALA A 258 9.29 10.88 21.90
N ASP A 259 8.66 11.59 20.96
CA ASP A 259 8.94 13.00 20.70
C ASP A 259 8.48 13.91 21.85
N LEU A 260 7.29 13.71 22.39
CA LEU A 260 6.74 14.59 23.41
C LEU A 260 7.60 14.61 24.69
N VAL A 261 8.04 13.44 25.17
CA VAL A 261 8.85 13.38 26.38
C VAL A 261 10.33 13.59 26.09
N GLY A 262 10.86 12.96 25.04
CA GLY A 262 12.29 13.08 24.70
C GLY A 262 12.64 14.50 24.25
N LYS A 263 12.08 14.92 23.14
CA LYS A 263 12.43 16.17 22.49
C LYS A 263 11.85 17.41 23.19
N VAL A 264 10.53 17.40 23.51
CA VAL A 264 9.86 18.59 24.06
C VAL A 264 10.09 18.74 25.56
N GLU A 265 9.96 17.69 26.37
CA GLU A 265 10.07 17.81 27.84
C GLU A 265 11.51 17.71 28.35
N ARG A 266 12.33 16.83 27.76
CA ARG A 266 13.69 16.53 28.23
C ARG A 266 14.77 17.19 27.40
N ASN A 267 14.42 17.77 26.25
CA ASN A 267 15.35 18.45 25.33
C ASN A 267 16.53 17.57 24.91
N ILE A 268 16.27 16.28 24.67
CA ILE A 268 17.23 15.36 24.07
C ILE A 268 16.97 15.27 22.57
N PRO A 269 18.00 14.99 21.75
CA PRO A 269 17.82 14.81 20.30
C PRO A 269 16.73 13.79 19.95
N GLU A 270 16.18 13.92 18.77
CA GLU A 270 15.34 12.87 18.17
C GLU A 270 16.18 11.60 18.00
N ASP A 271 15.58 10.44 18.21
CA ASP A 271 16.26 9.13 18.16
C ASP A 271 17.40 8.90 19.17
N ASP A 272 17.48 9.71 20.22
CA ASP A 272 18.51 9.53 21.25
C ASP A 272 18.35 8.18 21.95
N PRO A 273 19.43 7.37 22.09
CA PRO A 273 19.36 6.05 22.71
C PRO A 273 18.93 6.05 24.20
N ARG A 274 18.93 7.21 24.85
CA ARG A 274 18.40 7.38 26.22
C ARG A 274 16.87 7.38 26.27
N ASN A 275 16.22 7.62 25.14
CA ASN A 275 14.75 7.64 25.06
C ASN A 275 14.20 6.22 25.07
N PRO A 276 13.38 5.82 26.06
CA PRO A 276 12.84 4.46 26.14
C PRO A 276 11.91 4.09 24.97
N ALA A 277 11.30 5.05 24.31
CA ALA A 277 10.37 4.80 23.22
C ALA A 277 11.02 4.72 21.83
N VAL A 278 12.31 5.06 21.68
CA VAL A 278 12.98 5.14 20.36
C VAL A 278 12.94 3.82 19.56
N ILE A 279 13.09 2.69 20.20
CA ILE A 279 12.97 1.39 19.51
C ILE A 279 11.50 1.10 19.14
N ALA A 280 10.54 1.50 19.97
CA ALA A 280 9.12 1.34 19.65
C ALA A 280 8.73 2.20 18.44
N ASP A 281 9.28 3.40 18.33
CA ASP A 281 9.09 4.31 17.21
C ASP A 281 9.62 3.69 15.90
N ASN A 282 10.86 3.30 15.86
CA ASN A 282 11.45 2.60 14.71
C ASN A 282 10.75 1.28 14.35
N VAL A 283 10.22 0.54 15.33
CA VAL A 283 9.36 -0.63 15.07
C VAL A 283 8.07 -0.20 14.37
N GLY A 284 7.50 0.92 14.80
CA GLY A 284 6.27 1.48 14.25
C GLY A 284 6.32 1.67 12.74
N ASP A 285 7.38 2.31 12.23
CA ASP A 285 7.56 2.55 10.80
C ASP A 285 7.58 1.24 10.00
N ASN A 286 8.27 0.22 10.52
CA ASN A 286 8.34 -1.08 9.85
C ASN A 286 7.01 -1.84 9.86
N VAL A 287 6.17 -1.69 10.88
CA VAL A 287 4.88 -2.41 10.94
C VAL A 287 3.73 -1.58 10.38
N GLY A 288 3.70 -0.26 10.61
CA GLY A 288 2.64 0.62 10.14
C GLY A 288 2.82 1.05 8.69
N ASP A 289 3.96 1.65 8.39
CA ASP A 289 4.19 2.26 7.09
C ASP A 289 4.76 1.31 6.03
N ILE A 290 5.29 0.16 6.42
CA ILE A 290 5.71 -0.87 5.45
C ILE A 290 4.74 -2.05 5.42
N ALA A 291 4.57 -2.80 6.52
CA ALA A 291 3.71 -3.98 6.49
C ALA A 291 2.23 -3.63 6.27
N GLY A 292 1.72 -2.60 6.97
CA GLY A 292 0.34 -2.13 6.83
C GLY A 292 0.05 -1.57 5.44
N MET A 293 0.95 -0.71 4.91
CA MET A 293 0.78 -0.12 3.57
C MET A 293 0.94 -1.15 2.46
N GLY A 294 1.88 -2.09 2.60
CA GLY A 294 2.02 -3.18 1.65
C GLY A 294 0.76 -4.04 1.55
N SER A 295 0.14 -4.36 2.68
CA SER A 295 -1.14 -5.08 2.71
C SER A 295 -2.27 -4.27 2.06
N ASP A 296 -2.32 -2.95 2.26
CA ASP A 296 -3.32 -2.04 1.70
C ASP A 296 -3.24 -1.97 0.16
N LEU A 297 -2.04 -1.74 -0.38
CA LEU A 297 -1.82 -1.74 -1.82
C LEU A 297 -2.08 -3.10 -2.46
N PHE A 298 -1.75 -4.19 -1.76
CA PHE A 298 -2.11 -5.54 -2.19
C PHE A 298 -3.64 -5.71 -2.28
N GLY A 299 -4.37 -5.26 -1.26
CA GLY A 299 -5.84 -5.31 -1.23
C GLY A 299 -6.44 -4.60 -2.44
N SER A 300 -6.05 -3.36 -2.69
CA SER A 300 -6.50 -2.56 -3.84
C SER A 300 -6.17 -3.23 -5.19
N TYR A 301 -4.98 -3.80 -5.32
CA TYR A 301 -4.53 -4.53 -6.51
C TYR A 301 -5.35 -5.80 -6.76
N ALA A 302 -5.59 -6.60 -5.71
CA ALA A 302 -6.39 -7.82 -5.78
C ALA A 302 -7.85 -7.53 -6.12
N GLU A 303 -8.46 -6.53 -5.47
CA GLU A 303 -9.85 -6.12 -5.73
C GLU A 303 -10.04 -5.59 -7.15
N SER A 304 -9.12 -4.73 -7.62
CA SER A 304 -9.17 -4.21 -9.00
C SER A 304 -9.15 -5.34 -10.03
N SER A 305 -8.26 -6.31 -9.83
CA SER A 305 -8.14 -7.48 -10.70
C SER A 305 -9.42 -8.32 -10.67
N CYS A 306 -9.94 -8.63 -9.49
CA CYS A 306 -11.16 -9.41 -9.32
C CYS A 306 -12.39 -8.69 -9.92
N ALA A 307 -12.55 -7.40 -9.67
CA ALA A 307 -13.66 -6.61 -10.21
C ALA A 307 -13.66 -6.62 -11.75
N ALA A 308 -12.49 -6.42 -12.36
CA ALA A 308 -12.36 -6.46 -13.81
C ALA A 308 -12.64 -7.86 -14.38
N LEU A 309 -12.14 -8.93 -13.74
CA LEU A 309 -12.37 -10.31 -14.17
C LEU A 309 -13.85 -10.70 -14.11
N VAL A 310 -14.58 -10.27 -13.08
CA VAL A 310 -16.03 -10.54 -12.97
C VAL A 310 -16.79 -9.91 -14.13
N VAL A 311 -16.54 -8.65 -14.44
CA VAL A 311 -17.23 -7.98 -15.56
C VAL A 311 -16.81 -8.58 -16.91
N ALA A 312 -15.55 -8.97 -17.06
CA ALA A 312 -15.07 -9.68 -18.26
C ALA A 312 -15.83 -10.99 -18.50
N SER A 313 -16.10 -11.76 -17.44
CA SER A 313 -16.75 -13.07 -17.54
C SER A 313 -18.20 -13.02 -18.02
N ILE A 314 -18.92 -11.95 -17.69
CA ILE A 314 -20.34 -11.73 -18.10
C ILE A 314 -20.46 -10.91 -19.40
N SER A 315 -19.35 -10.52 -19.99
CA SER A 315 -19.24 -9.84 -21.27
C SER A 315 -19.01 -10.83 -22.41
N SER A 316 -18.83 -10.33 -23.64
CA SER A 316 -18.60 -11.20 -24.81
C SER A 316 -17.39 -12.12 -24.68
N PHE A 317 -16.41 -11.76 -23.85
CA PHE A 317 -15.23 -12.58 -23.58
C PHE A 317 -15.61 -13.93 -22.96
N GLY A 318 -16.45 -13.93 -21.91
CA GLY A 318 -16.95 -15.14 -21.28
C GLY A 318 -17.90 -15.92 -22.19
N ILE A 319 -18.80 -15.21 -22.89
CA ILE A 319 -19.78 -15.84 -23.81
C ILE A 319 -19.08 -16.55 -24.98
N ASN A 320 -18.00 -15.97 -25.52
CA ASN A 320 -17.25 -16.50 -26.65
C ASN A 320 -16.09 -17.39 -26.25
N HIS A 321 -15.87 -17.67 -24.97
CA HIS A 321 -14.71 -18.40 -24.43
C HIS A 321 -13.38 -17.86 -24.91
N ASP A 322 -13.21 -16.55 -24.95
CA ASP A 322 -11.93 -15.88 -25.22
C ASP A 322 -11.15 -15.71 -23.90
N PHE A 323 -10.44 -16.76 -23.52
CA PHE A 323 -9.69 -16.77 -22.25
C PHE A 323 -8.64 -15.67 -22.17
N THR A 324 -7.95 -15.37 -23.28
CA THR A 324 -6.97 -14.29 -23.35
C THR A 324 -7.62 -12.93 -23.04
N ALA A 325 -8.74 -12.62 -23.68
CA ALA A 325 -9.44 -11.38 -23.45
C ALA A 325 -10.06 -11.29 -22.04
N MET A 326 -10.52 -12.41 -21.47
CA MET A 326 -10.95 -12.45 -20.07
C MET A 326 -9.82 -12.15 -19.10
N LEU A 327 -8.61 -12.64 -19.36
CA LEU A 327 -7.42 -12.40 -18.53
C LEU A 327 -6.69 -11.10 -18.84
N PHE A 328 -7.28 -10.19 -19.63
CA PHE A 328 -6.70 -8.88 -19.91
C PHE A 328 -6.24 -8.10 -18.66
N PRO A 329 -6.97 -8.11 -17.52
CA PRO A 329 -6.49 -7.50 -16.28
C PRO A 329 -5.16 -8.07 -15.79
N LEU A 330 -4.96 -9.39 -15.89
CA LEU A 330 -3.70 -10.03 -15.50
C LEU A 330 -2.57 -9.76 -16.49
N LEU A 331 -2.89 -9.58 -17.77
CA LEU A 331 -1.91 -9.17 -18.79
C LEU A 331 -1.39 -7.74 -18.54
N ILE A 332 -2.25 -6.81 -18.10
CA ILE A 332 -1.84 -5.47 -17.66
C ILE A 332 -0.86 -5.58 -16.50
N SER A 333 -1.19 -6.38 -15.49
CA SER A 333 -0.35 -6.61 -14.32
C SER A 333 0.99 -7.25 -14.68
N SER A 334 0.98 -8.21 -15.60
CA SER A 334 2.20 -8.87 -16.11
C SER A 334 3.12 -7.89 -16.83
N MET A 335 2.55 -7.02 -17.67
CA MET A 335 3.30 -5.96 -18.35
C MET A 335 3.85 -4.95 -17.34
N GLY A 336 3.08 -4.62 -16.30
CA GLY A 336 3.52 -3.75 -15.22
C GLY A 336 4.77 -4.25 -14.51
N ILE A 337 4.87 -5.55 -14.22
CA ILE A 337 6.08 -6.16 -13.63
C ILE A 337 7.29 -5.97 -14.54
N LEU A 338 7.15 -6.21 -15.85
CA LEU A 338 8.26 -6.03 -16.81
C LEU A 338 8.70 -4.57 -16.94
N VAL A 339 7.75 -3.65 -17.01
CA VAL A 339 8.03 -2.21 -17.07
C VAL A 339 8.72 -1.73 -15.79
N CYS A 340 8.22 -2.14 -14.62
CA CYS A 340 8.82 -1.77 -13.34
C CYS A 340 10.24 -2.34 -13.19
N LEU A 341 10.52 -3.53 -13.73
CA LEU A 341 11.86 -4.11 -13.74
C LEU A 341 12.83 -3.20 -14.51
N ILE A 342 12.46 -2.78 -15.72
CA ILE A 342 13.27 -1.87 -16.52
C ILE A 342 13.47 -0.53 -15.79
N THR A 343 12.41 0.03 -15.23
CA THR A 343 12.47 1.31 -14.50
C THR A 343 13.36 1.25 -13.26
N THR A 344 13.31 0.14 -12.52
CA THR A 344 14.18 -0.04 -11.36
C THR A 344 15.66 0.01 -11.72
N LEU A 345 16.05 -0.57 -12.88
CA LEU A 345 17.43 -0.50 -13.37
C LEU A 345 17.86 0.93 -13.70
N PHE A 346 16.96 1.79 -14.14
CA PHE A 346 17.27 3.22 -14.31
C PHE A 346 17.62 3.91 -13.00
N ALA A 347 16.92 3.61 -11.90
CA ALA A 347 17.18 4.20 -10.59
C ALA A 347 18.48 3.71 -9.95
N THR A 348 18.80 2.43 -10.13
CA THR A 348 19.84 1.77 -9.34
C THR A 348 21.18 1.63 -10.06
N ASP A 349 21.16 1.55 -11.40
CA ASP A 349 22.36 1.19 -12.19
C ASP A 349 22.71 2.23 -13.27
N ILE A 350 21.77 3.07 -13.70
CA ILE A 350 22.00 4.06 -14.77
C ILE A 350 22.14 5.47 -14.20
N SER A 351 21.31 5.85 -13.23
CA SER A 351 21.29 7.21 -12.66
C SER A 351 22.08 7.24 -11.36
N GLU A 352 23.25 7.86 -11.36
CA GLU A 352 24.06 8.01 -10.16
C GLU A 352 23.66 9.29 -9.40
N ILE A 353 23.26 9.15 -8.13
CA ILE A 353 22.97 10.27 -7.23
C ILE A 353 24.24 10.66 -6.49
N LYS A 354 24.67 11.92 -6.68
CA LYS A 354 25.90 12.45 -6.09
C LYS A 354 25.63 13.47 -4.98
N ALA A 355 24.47 14.11 -5.00
CA ALA A 355 24.12 15.16 -4.08
C ALA A 355 22.69 14.97 -3.53
N VAL A 356 22.46 15.44 -2.32
CA VAL A 356 21.16 15.41 -1.63
C VAL A 356 20.01 15.95 -2.49
N LYS A 357 20.22 17.09 -3.14
CA LYS A 357 19.21 17.75 -4.00
C LYS A 357 18.81 16.97 -5.25
N GLU A 358 19.48 15.86 -5.55
CA GLU A 358 19.16 14.99 -6.69
C GLU A 358 18.19 13.84 -6.32
N ILE A 359 17.93 13.62 -5.02
CA ILE A 359 17.12 12.50 -4.53
C ILE A 359 15.66 12.64 -4.97
N GLU A 360 14.99 13.74 -4.63
CA GLU A 360 13.59 13.98 -5.02
C GLU A 360 13.39 13.96 -6.54
N PRO A 361 14.22 14.65 -7.36
CA PRO A 361 14.15 14.55 -8.82
C PRO A 361 14.34 13.11 -9.34
N ALA A 362 15.22 12.32 -8.72
CA ALA A 362 15.41 10.92 -9.13
C ALA A 362 14.17 10.08 -8.89
N LEU A 363 13.54 10.19 -7.73
CA LEU A 363 12.28 9.49 -7.40
C LEU A 363 11.12 9.94 -8.32
N LYS A 364 11.00 11.23 -8.57
CA LYS A 364 10.03 11.79 -9.51
C LYS A 364 10.21 11.27 -10.93
N ASN A 365 11.45 11.21 -11.41
CA ASN A 365 11.76 10.66 -12.73
C ASN A 365 11.37 9.19 -12.85
N GLN A 366 11.46 8.40 -11.77
CA GLN A 366 11.00 7.02 -11.77
C GLN A 366 9.50 6.91 -12.05
N LEU A 367 8.68 7.78 -11.45
CA LEU A 367 7.24 7.83 -11.71
C LEU A 367 6.93 8.21 -13.16
N ILE A 368 7.64 9.18 -13.71
CA ILE A 368 7.46 9.64 -15.10
C ILE A 368 7.88 8.53 -16.08
N ILE A 369 9.06 7.96 -15.90
CA ILE A 369 9.61 6.93 -16.78
C ILE A 369 8.73 5.68 -16.76
N SER A 370 8.30 5.23 -15.57
CA SER A 370 7.41 4.09 -15.44
C SER A 370 6.06 4.33 -16.12
N THR A 371 5.50 5.53 -15.99
CA THR A 371 4.23 5.90 -16.64
C THR A 371 4.37 5.92 -18.16
N LEU A 372 5.45 6.48 -18.70
CA LEU A 372 5.69 6.52 -20.14
C LEU A 372 5.86 5.11 -20.72
N PHE A 373 6.69 4.27 -20.10
CA PHE A 373 6.90 2.90 -20.57
C PHE A 373 5.64 2.05 -20.39
N MET A 374 4.89 2.26 -19.29
CA MET A 374 3.65 1.53 -19.10
C MET A 374 2.57 1.94 -20.09
N THR A 375 2.53 3.20 -20.53
CA THR A 375 1.60 3.64 -21.59
C THR A 375 1.84 2.84 -22.88
N VAL A 376 3.11 2.64 -23.26
CA VAL A 376 3.48 1.78 -24.40
C VAL A 376 3.11 0.32 -24.12
N GLY A 377 3.41 -0.17 -22.91
CA GLY A 377 3.07 -1.54 -22.52
C GLY A 377 1.56 -1.81 -22.58
N ILE A 378 0.73 -0.90 -22.08
CA ILE A 378 -0.73 -0.99 -22.17
C ILE A 378 -1.20 -1.00 -23.63
N ALA A 379 -0.60 -0.20 -24.50
CA ALA A 379 -0.90 -0.24 -25.94
C ALA A 379 -0.63 -1.63 -26.50
N ILE A 380 0.55 -2.20 -26.25
CA ILE A 380 0.91 -3.54 -26.73
C ILE A 380 -0.11 -4.57 -26.24
N VAL A 381 -0.41 -4.59 -24.94
CA VAL A 381 -1.36 -5.55 -24.34
C VAL A 381 -2.78 -5.37 -24.90
N SER A 382 -3.23 -4.14 -25.13
CA SER A 382 -4.57 -3.87 -25.64
C SER A 382 -4.74 -4.30 -27.09
N TRP A 383 -3.73 -4.13 -27.94
CA TRP A 383 -3.81 -4.55 -29.34
C TRP A 383 -3.57 -6.05 -29.55
N THR A 384 -2.82 -6.70 -28.67
CA THR A 384 -2.54 -8.14 -28.78
C THR A 384 -3.51 -9.00 -27.98
N GLY A 385 -3.88 -8.56 -26.80
CA GLY A 385 -4.71 -9.32 -25.84
C GLY A 385 -6.22 -9.14 -26.00
N LEU A 386 -6.66 -8.18 -26.81
CA LEU A 386 -8.09 -7.92 -27.03
C LEU A 386 -8.49 -8.08 -28.50
N PRO A 387 -9.72 -8.55 -28.77
CA PRO A 387 -10.32 -8.47 -30.10
C PRO A 387 -10.46 -7.00 -30.55
N TYR A 388 -10.51 -6.76 -31.87
CA TYR A 388 -10.72 -5.40 -32.38
C TYR A 388 -12.00 -4.74 -31.85
N SER A 389 -13.08 -5.52 -31.74
CA SER A 389 -14.36 -5.08 -31.18
C SER A 389 -15.02 -6.20 -30.39
N PHE A 390 -15.63 -5.86 -29.29
CA PHE A 390 -16.29 -6.77 -28.36
C PHE A 390 -17.42 -6.04 -27.64
N THR A 391 -18.26 -6.77 -26.91
CA THR A 391 -19.31 -6.18 -26.09
C THR A 391 -19.04 -6.35 -24.62
N ILE A 392 -19.30 -5.30 -23.85
CA ILE A 392 -19.17 -5.25 -22.40
C ILE A 392 -20.55 -5.12 -21.76
N TYR A 393 -20.78 -5.84 -20.66
CA TYR A 393 -22.01 -5.74 -19.87
C TYR A 393 -22.17 -4.32 -19.28
N ASN A 394 -23.37 -3.75 -19.47
CA ASN A 394 -23.74 -2.43 -18.98
C ASN A 394 -25.18 -2.43 -18.46
N PHE A 395 -25.37 -2.77 -17.17
CA PHE A 395 -26.66 -2.74 -16.46
C PHE A 395 -27.84 -3.31 -17.25
N GLY A 396 -27.71 -4.58 -17.68
CA GLY A 396 -28.74 -5.31 -18.44
C GLY A 396 -28.69 -5.12 -19.95
N THR A 397 -27.82 -4.27 -20.47
CA THR A 397 -27.54 -4.09 -21.91
C THR A 397 -26.10 -4.48 -22.23
N GLN A 398 -25.83 -4.70 -23.52
CA GLN A 398 -24.45 -4.92 -24.00
C GLN A 398 -23.98 -3.68 -24.76
N LYS A 399 -22.82 -3.15 -24.38
CA LYS A 399 -22.19 -1.99 -25.03
C LYS A 399 -21.07 -2.46 -25.93
N LEU A 400 -21.11 -2.06 -27.21
CA LEU A 400 -20.01 -2.33 -28.14
C LEU A 400 -18.81 -1.43 -27.82
N VAL A 401 -17.63 -2.03 -27.68
CA VAL A 401 -16.37 -1.38 -27.33
C VAL A 401 -15.28 -1.86 -28.26
N LYS A 402 -14.34 -0.99 -28.57
CA LYS A 402 -13.13 -1.30 -29.36
C LYS A 402 -11.92 -1.39 -28.46
N ASN A 403 -10.89 -2.11 -28.88
CA ASN A 403 -9.66 -2.30 -28.12
C ASN A 403 -8.95 -0.98 -27.77
N TRP A 404 -8.95 0.03 -28.66
CA TRP A 404 -8.36 1.34 -28.38
C TRP A 404 -9.14 2.14 -27.31
N GLU A 405 -10.46 1.94 -27.20
CA GLU A 405 -11.28 2.57 -26.16
C GLU A 405 -10.89 2.01 -24.77
N LEU A 406 -10.62 0.71 -24.72
CA LEU A 406 -10.15 0.09 -23.47
C LEU A 406 -8.72 0.50 -23.13
N PHE A 407 -7.85 0.62 -24.14
CA PHE A 407 -6.52 1.23 -23.96
C PHE A 407 -6.61 2.62 -23.32
N LEU A 408 -7.52 3.49 -23.80
CA LEU A 408 -7.70 4.82 -23.22
C LEU A 408 -8.20 4.76 -21.78
N CYS A 409 -9.09 3.82 -21.44
CA CYS A 409 -9.57 3.65 -20.06
C CYS A 409 -8.40 3.36 -19.11
N VAL A 410 -7.53 2.41 -19.48
CA VAL A 410 -6.35 2.04 -18.66
C VAL A 410 -5.35 3.21 -18.60
N ALA A 411 -5.08 3.84 -19.73
CA ALA A 411 -4.15 4.97 -19.82
C ALA A 411 -4.62 6.17 -18.98
N VAL A 412 -5.90 6.53 -19.05
CA VAL A 412 -6.44 7.63 -18.24
C VAL A 412 -6.30 7.36 -16.75
N GLY A 413 -6.52 6.11 -16.29
CA GLY A 413 -6.27 5.72 -14.92
C GLY A 413 -4.80 5.90 -14.52
N LEU A 414 -3.87 5.41 -15.36
CA LEU A 414 -2.42 5.54 -15.13
C LEU A 414 -1.99 7.01 -15.03
N TRP A 415 -2.41 7.86 -15.98
CA TRP A 415 -2.06 9.28 -15.98
C TRP A 415 -2.75 10.08 -14.87
N ALA A 416 -3.99 9.72 -14.50
CA ALA A 416 -4.64 10.30 -13.33
C ALA A 416 -3.86 10.01 -12.04
N GLY A 417 -3.32 8.80 -11.89
CA GLY A 417 -2.43 8.45 -10.79
C GLY A 417 -1.19 9.35 -10.75
N LEU A 418 -0.52 9.55 -11.88
CA LEU A 418 0.65 10.45 -11.95
C LEU A 418 0.31 11.90 -11.58
N ILE A 419 -0.85 12.42 -12.03
CA ILE A 419 -1.32 13.77 -11.68
C ILE A 419 -1.57 13.87 -10.17
N ILE A 420 -2.24 12.87 -9.57
CA ILE A 420 -2.46 12.81 -8.12
C ILE A 420 -1.12 12.80 -7.39
N GLY A 421 -0.16 12.02 -7.86
CA GLY A 421 1.19 11.97 -7.29
C GLY A 421 1.88 13.35 -7.28
N PHE A 422 1.87 14.06 -8.39
CA PHE A 422 2.48 15.40 -8.47
C PHE A 422 1.78 16.45 -7.62
N VAL A 423 0.46 16.39 -7.53
CA VAL A 423 -0.30 17.28 -6.64
C VAL A 423 -0.01 16.98 -5.18
N THR A 424 0.11 15.71 -4.84
CA THR A 424 0.49 15.29 -3.49
C THR A 424 1.90 15.78 -3.15
N GLU A 425 2.87 15.62 -4.06
CA GLU A 425 4.23 16.17 -3.90
C GLU A 425 4.17 17.67 -3.62
N TYR A 426 3.43 18.45 -4.41
CA TYR A 426 3.32 19.90 -4.25
C TYR A 426 2.78 20.31 -2.87
N TYR A 427 1.85 19.56 -2.30
CA TYR A 427 1.24 19.86 -1.01
C TYR A 427 1.95 19.21 0.19
N THR A 428 2.90 18.32 -0.01
CA THR A 428 3.55 17.58 1.09
C THR A 428 5.07 17.77 1.14
N SER A 429 5.74 18.18 0.04
CA SER A 429 7.18 18.41 0.07
C SER A 429 7.53 19.80 0.64
N ASN A 430 8.56 19.85 1.47
CA ASN A 430 9.12 21.09 2.05
C ASN A 430 9.78 22.01 1.01
N ALA A 431 10.02 21.52 -0.21
CA ALA A 431 10.51 22.34 -1.32
C ALA A 431 9.49 23.37 -1.83
N TYR A 432 8.21 23.21 -1.50
CA TYR A 432 7.13 24.06 -2.00
C TYR A 432 6.49 24.94 -0.93
N SER A 433 5.99 26.09 -1.36
CA SER A 433 5.40 27.11 -0.48
C SER A 433 4.29 26.62 0.45
N PRO A 434 3.38 25.68 0.06
CA PRO A 434 2.31 25.29 0.98
C PRO A 434 2.82 24.70 2.31
N VAL A 435 3.86 23.88 2.27
CA VAL A 435 4.48 23.30 3.47
C VAL A 435 5.27 24.36 4.24
N GLN A 436 5.99 25.24 3.54
CA GLN A 436 6.71 26.35 4.15
C GLN A 436 5.76 27.31 4.89
N ASP A 437 4.59 27.59 4.34
CA ASP A 437 3.55 28.41 5.00
C ASP A 437 3.04 27.74 6.29
N VAL A 438 2.90 26.41 6.31
CA VAL A 438 2.55 25.64 7.52
C VAL A 438 3.67 25.75 8.55
N ALA A 439 4.93 25.61 8.15
CA ALA A 439 6.09 25.77 9.03
C ALA A 439 6.17 27.18 9.61
N ASP A 440 6.01 28.22 8.79
CA ASP A 440 6.03 29.61 9.24
C ASP A 440 4.88 29.94 10.21
N SER A 441 3.74 29.27 10.09
CA SER A 441 2.62 29.44 11.02
C SER A 441 2.94 29.03 12.46
N CYS A 442 3.96 28.18 12.66
CA CYS A 442 4.41 27.76 13.99
C CYS A 442 4.93 28.92 14.83
N ARG A 443 5.41 30.01 14.18
CA ARG A 443 5.90 31.20 14.88
C ARG A 443 4.84 31.91 15.71
N THR A 444 3.58 31.75 15.36
CA THR A 444 2.44 32.36 16.06
C THR A 444 1.79 31.39 17.06
N GLY A 445 2.13 30.11 17.04
CA GLY A 445 1.69 29.11 18.00
C GLY A 445 0.97 27.91 17.38
N ALA A 446 0.68 26.91 18.20
CA ALA A 446 0.10 25.64 17.78
C ALA A 446 -1.30 25.79 17.13
N ALA A 447 -2.13 26.73 17.58
CA ALA A 447 -3.47 26.94 17.04
C ALA A 447 -3.45 27.35 15.57
N THR A 448 -2.58 28.29 15.21
CA THR A 448 -2.39 28.71 13.80
C THR A 448 -1.83 27.60 12.95
N ASN A 449 -0.89 26.81 13.47
CA ASN A 449 -0.34 25.66 12.75
C ASN A 449 -1.43 24.61 12.43
N VAL A 450 -2.31 24.28 13.39
CA VAL A 450 -3.46 23.39 13.14
C VAL A 450 -4.38 23.94 12.05
N ILE A 451 -4.70 25.24 12.07
CA ILE A 451 -5.55 25.88 11.05
C ILE A 451 -4.90 25.79 9.66
N PHE A 452 -3.64 26.16 9.54
CA PHE A 452 -2.93 26.13 8.26
C PHE A 452 -2.78 24.72 7.71
N GLY A 453 -2.46 23.72 8.54
CA GLY A 453 -2.34 22.33 8.13
C GLY A 453 -3.64 21.75 7.64
N LEU A 454 -4.75 21.97 8.36
CA LEU A 454 -6.08 21.54 7.94
C LEU A 454 -6.53 22.24 6.65
N ALA A 455 -6.28 23.54 6.51
CA ALA A 455 -6.61 24.30 5.31
C ALA A 455 -5.84 23.78 4.09
N LEU A 456 -4.56 23.45 4.25
CA LEU A 456 -3.73 22.82 3.22
C LEU A 456 -4.34 21.48 2.80
N GLY A 457 -4.68 20.61 3.76
CA GLY A 457 -5.28 19.32 3.50
C GLY A 457 -6.60 19.43 2.72
N TYR A 458 -7.49 20.32 3.11
CA TYR A 458 -8.75 20.55 2.38
C TYR A 458 -8.52 21.09 0.97
N LYS A 459 -7.56 21.99 0.78
CA LYS A 459 -7.20 22.51 -0.54
C LYS A 459 -6.58 21.45 -1.45
N SER A 460 -5.82 20.51 -0.89
CA SER A 460 -5.14 19.47 -1.65
C SER A 460 -6.07 18.43 -2.28
N VAL A 461 -7.34 18.36 -1.83
CA VAL A 461 -8.37 17.44 -2.36
C VAL A 461 -8.83 17.82 -3.76
N ILE A 462 -8.78 19.11 -4.12
CA ILE A 462 -9.46 19.66 -5.30
C ILE A 462 -9.02 18.98 -6.60
N ILE A 463 -7.74 19.01 -6.92
CA ILE A 463 -7.21 18.47 -8.18
C ILE A 463 -7.32 16.94 -8.24
N PRO A 464 -6.97 16.16 -7.19
CA PRO A 464 -7.16 14.72 -7.18
C PRO A 464 -8.62 14.30 -7.45
N ILE A 465 -9.59 14.97 -6.87
CA ILE A 465 -11.01 14.65 -7.13
C ILE A 465 -11.39 14.93 -8.58
N PHE A 466 -10.90 16.01 -9.18
CA PHE A 466 -11.13 16.25 -10.62
C PHE A 466 -10.45 15.19 -11.48
N ALA A 467 -9.21 14.77 -11.14
CA ALA A 467 -8.52 13.71 -11.88
C ALA A 467 -9.29 12.37 -11.81
N ILE A 468 -9.78 11.99 -10.63
CA ILE A 468 -10.63 10.81 -10.44
C ILE A 468 -11.93 10.95 -11.22
N ALA A 469 -12.60 12.10 -11.16
CA ALA A 469 -13.85 12.35 -11.86
C ALA A 469 -13.71 12.26 -13.39
N VAL A 470 -12.63 12.83 -13.95
CA VAL A 470 -12.31 12.70 -15.38
C VAL A 470 -12.03 11.23 -15.73
N SER A 471 -11.28 10.52 -14.92
CA SER A 471 -11.00 9.10 -15.12
C SER A 471 -12.28 8.26 -15.13
N ILE A 472 -13.20 8.50 -14.19
CA ILE A 472 -14.50 7.84 -14.14
C ILE A 472 -15.32 8.18 -15.38
N PHE A 473 -15.43 9.47 -15.74
CA PHE A 473 -16.23 9.92 -16.88
C PHE A 473 -15.76 9.29 -18.19
N VAL A 474 -14.47 9.37 -18.48
CA VAL A 474 -13.90 8.80 -19.71
C VAL A 474 -14.07 7.28 -19.74
N SER A 475 -13.68 6.60 -18.66
CA SER A 475 -13.70 5.14 -18.60
C SER A 475 -15.13 4.58 -18.67
N PHE A 476 -16.07 5.17 -17.94
CA PHE A 476 -17.47 4.76 -18.00
C PHE A 476 -18.10 5.06 -19.36
N SER A 477 -17.80 6.23 -19.94
CA SER A 477 -18.32 6.60 -21.26
C SER A 477 -17.81 5.69 -22.36
N LEU A 478 -16.60 5.16 -22.28
CA LEU A 478 -16.01 4.29 -23.29
C LEU A 478 -16.38 2.81 -23.06
N ALA A 479 -16.23 2.29 -21.85
CA ALA A 479 -16.36 0.85 -21.57
C ALA A 479 -17.16 0.53 -20.29
N ALA A 480 -18.11 1.38 -19.89
CA ALA A 480 -18.99 1.20 -18.74
C ALA A 480 -18.19 0.88 -17.45
N MET A 481 -18.73 0.06 -16.54
CA MET A 481 -18.05 -0.29 -15.29
C MET A 481 -16.77 -1.11 -15.49
N TYR A 482 -16.65 -1.85 -16.56
CA TYR A 482 -15.41 -2.52 -16.93
C TYR A 482 -14.28 -1.52 -17.19
N GLY A 483 -14.59 -0.44 -17.90
CA GLY A 483 -13.64 0.66 -18.13
C GLY A 483 -13.14 1.28 -16.83
N VAL A 484 -14.02 1.46 -15.84
CA VAL A 484 -13.63 1.99 -14.51
C VAL A 484 -12.73 1.00 -13.76
N ALA A 485 -13.05 -0.29 -13.79
CA ALA A 485 -12.23 -1.33 -13.14
C ALA A 485 -10.83 -1.42 -13.75
N VAL A 486 -10.71 -1.40 -15.09
CA VAL A 486 -9.38 -1.43 -15.74
C VAL A 486 -8.64 -0.09 -15.63
N ALA A 487 -9.33 1.03 -15.44
CA ALA A 487 -8.69 2.31 -15.12
C ALA A 487 -8.04 2.27 -13.73
N ALA A 488 -8.68 1.64 -12.75
CA ALA A 488 -8.07 1.38 -11.45
C ALA A 488 -6.81 0.53 -11.57
N LEU A 489 -6.85 -0.54 -12.37
CA LEU A 489 -5.67 -1.34 -12.70
C LEU A 489 -4.60 -0.54 -13.43
N GLY A 490 -4.98 0.39 -14.29
CA GLY A 490 -4.07 1.32 -14.94
C GLY A 490 -3.29 2.15 -13.91
N MET A 491 -3.98 2.69 -12.91
CA MET A 491 -3.36 3.44 -11.81
C MET A 491 -2.40 2.58 -10.99
N LEU A 492 -2.73 1.30 -10.75
CA LEU A 492 -1.91 0.34 -10.02
C LEU A 492 -0.94 -0.45 -10.92
N SER A 493 -0.92 -0.22 -12.22
CA SER A 493 -0.11 -1.01 -13.15
C SER A 493 1.40 -0.91 -12.91
N THR A 494 1.86 0.20 -12.31
CA THR A 494 3.25 0.41 -11.89
C THR A 494 3.46 0.20 -10.39
N ILE A 495 2.65 -0.64 -9.76
CA ILE A 495 2.63 -0.84 -8.29
C ILE A 495 4.00 -1.25 -7.72
N ALA A 496 4.80 -2.03 -8.45
CA ALA A 496 6.11 -2.45 -7.97
C ALA A 496 7.08 -1.26 -7.85
N THR A 497 7.05 -0.30 -8.80
CA THR A 497 7.82 0.95 -8.69
C THR A 497 7.24 1.85 -7.60
N GLY A 498 5.90 1.99 -7.53
CA GLY A 498 5.23 2.76 -6.48
C GLY A 498 5.63 2.29 -5.09
N LEU A 499 5.56 0.98 -4.83
CA LEU A 499 5.98 0.38 -3.54
C LEU A 499 7.48 0.51 -3.27
N ALA A 500 8.32 0.46 -4.32
CA ALA A 500 9.77 0.68 -4.14
C ALA A 500 10.05 2.10 -3.62
N ILE A 501 9.32 3.07 -4.15
CA ILE A 501 9.40 4.47 -3.75
C ILE A 501 8.80 4.67 -2.35
N ASP A 502 7.69 4.04 -2.06
CA ASP A 502 6.98 4.12 -0.78
C ASP A 502 7.78 3.54 0.38
N ALA A 503 8.27 2.31 0.23
CA ALA A 503 9.05 1.63 1.26
C ALA A 503 10.43 2.26 1.48
N TYR A 504 10.94 3.00 0.50
CA TYR A 504 12.16 3.78 0.63
C TYR A 504 12.11 4.76 1.80
N GLY A 505 10.98 5.46 2.01
CA GLY A 505 10.80 6.44 3.08
C GLY A 505 11.06 5.87 4.48
N PRO A 506 10.24 4.93 4.97
CA PRO A 506 10.43 4.34 6.30
C PRO A 506 11.78 3.63 6.49
N ILE A 507 12.37 3.09 5.42
CA ILE A 507 13.72 2.50 5.49
C ILE A 507 14.77 3.60 5.74
N SER A 508 14.61 4.77 5.12
CA SER A 508 15.51 5.91 5.26
C SER A 508 15.38 6.56 6.63
N ASP A 509 14.16 6.71 7.12
CA ASP A 509 13.86 7.22 8.46
C ASP A 509 14.50 6.36 9.54
N ASN A 510 14.21 5.07 9.54
CA ASN A 510 14.86 4.11 10.45
C ASN A 510 16.40 4.08 10.32
N ALA A 511 16.93 4.32 9.13
CA ALA A 511 18.37 4.42 8.97
C ALA A 511 18.94 5.66 9.68
N GLY A 512 18.20 6.75 9.73
CA GLY A 512 18.50 7.95 10.51
C GLY A 512 18.49 7.67 12.01
N GLY A 513 17.42 7.03 12.51
CA GLY A 513 17.31 6.61 13.90
C GLY A 513 18.45 5.70 14.35
N ILE A 514 18.83 4.71 13.52
CA ILE A 514 19.97 3.83 13.81
C ILE A 514 21.29 4.60 13.81
N ALA A 515 21.47 5.59 12.92
CA ALA A 515 22.68 6.41 12.89
C ALA A 515 22.86 7.21 14.20
N GLU A 516 21.77 7.82 14.69
CA GLU A 516 21.77 8.55 15.97
C GLU A 516 22.01 7.63 17.15
N MET A 517 21.26 6.54 17.27
CA MET A 517 21.42 5.56 18.35
C MET A 517 22.83 4.91 18.38
N ALA A 518 23.45 4.72 17.22
CA ALA A 518 24.81 4.20 17.13
C ALA A 518 25.89 5.22 17.48
N GLY A 519 25.53 6.52 17.58
CA GLY A 519 26.44 7.63 17.86
C GLY A 519 27.32 7.97 16.67
N MET A 520 26.77 7.96 15.46
CA MET A 520 27.49 8.35 14.25
C MET A 520 27.66 9.87 14.15
N SER A 521 28.54 10.31 13.24
CA SER A 521 28.80 11.74 13.03
C SER A 521 27.57 12.49 12.52
N HIS A 522 27.46 13.77 12.85
CA HIS A 522 26.40 14.67 12.39
C HIS A 522 26.25 14.67 10.87
N ARG A 523 27.34 14.55 10.13
CA ARG A 523 27.34 14.49 8.67
C ARG A 523 26.64 13.26 8.11
N ILE A 524 26.71 12.11 8.81
CA ILE A 524 25.98 10.90 8.43
C ILE A 524 24.49 11.10 8.71
N ARG A 525 24.17 11.72 9.84
CA ARG A 525 22.78 12.07 10.18
C ARG A 525 22.17 13.02 9.13
N GLU A 526 22.86 14.08 8.74
CA GLU A 526 22.41 14.97 7.66
C GLU A 526 22.10 14.23 6.34
N ARG A 527 22.89 13.20 6.00
CA ARG A 527 22.64 12.39 4.80
C ARG A 527 21.38 11.52 4.95
N THR A 528 21.18 10.92 6.11
CA THR A 528 19.99 10.09 6.36
C THR A 528 18.73 10.94 6.49
N ASP A 529 18.79 12.09 7.12
CA ASP A 529 17.66 13.04 7.23
C ASP A 529 17.23 13.57 5.86
N ALA A 530 18.17 13.79 4.97
CA ALA A 530 17.87 14.18 3.59
C ALA A 530 17.19 13.06 2.78
N LEU A 531 17.58 11.81 3.04
CA LEU A 531 16.90 10.65 2.46
C LEU A 531 15.48 10.50 3.01
N ASP A 532 15.30 10.70 4.31
CA ASP A 532 14.03 10.65 5.00
C ASP A 532 13.07 11.76 4.55
N ALA A 533 13.52 13.00 4.44
CA ALA A 533 12.69 14.10 3.95
C ALA A 533 12.11 13.83 2.54
N ALA A 534 12.90 13.22 1.64
CA ALA A 534 12.41 12.75 0.35
C ALA A 534 11.45 11.57 0.51
N GLY A 535 11.69 10.70 1.49
CA GLY A 535 10.86 9.55 1.84
C GLY A 535 9.46 9.93 2.30
N ASN A 536 9.33 10.94 3.14
CA ASN A 536 8.03 11.45 3.61
C ASN A 536 7.14 11.94 2.46
N THR A 537 7.74 12.62 1.49
CA THR A 537 7.03 13.07 0.27
C THR A 537 6.58 11.87 -0.57
N THR A 538 7.43 10.88 -0.76
CA THR A 538 7.11 9.70 -1.59
C THR A 538 6.10 8.79 -0.93
N ALA A 539 6.13 8.62 0.39
CA ALA A 539 5.11 7.90 1.13
C ALA A 539 3.72 8.56 1.00
N ALA A 540 3.66 9.90 0.99
CA ALA A 540 2.42 10.60 0.73
C ALA A 540 1.91 10.38 -0.71
N ILE A 541 2.81 10.37 -1.70
CA ILE A 541 2.48 10.07 -3.10
C ILE A 541 1.88 8.67 -3.23
N GLY A 542 2.47 7.66 -2.61
CA GLY A 542 1.96 6.30 -2.61
C GLY A 542 0.56 6.17 -1.99
N LYS A 543 0.32 6.87 -0.88
CA LYS A 543 -1.02 6.98 -0.28
C LYS A 543 -2.00 7.61 -1.27
N GLY A 544 -1.59 8.62 -2.06
CA GLY A 544 -2.40 9.24 -3.12
C GLY A 544 -2.82 8.24 -4.21
N PHE A 545 -1.90 7.40 -4.69
CA PHE A 545 -2.21 6.31 -5.65
C PHE A 545 -3.18 5.28 -5.05
N ALA A 546 -2.94 4.86 -3.82
CA ALA A 546 -3.79 3.89 -3.12
C ALA A 546 -5.23 4.41 -2.99
N ILE A 547 -5.43 5.66 -2.56
CA ILE A 547 -6.74 6.27 -2.40
C ILE A 547 -7.44 6.45 -3.74
N GLY A 548 -6.72 6.93 -4.77
CA GLY A 548 -7.28 7.13 -6.11
C GLY A 548 -7.74 5.82 -6.75
N SER A 549 -6.93 4.78 -6.68
CA SER A 549 -7.29 3.45 -7.18
C SER A 549 -8.44 2.83 -6.40
N ALA A 550 -8.45 2.94 -5.07
CA ALA A 550 -9.54 2.46 -4.22
C ALA A 550 -10.87 3.13 -4.56
N ALA A 551 -10.87 4.43 -4.90
CA ALA A 551 -12.07 5.14 -5.34
C ALA A 551 -12.65 4.54 -6.63
N LEU A 552 -11.80 4.26 -7.63
CA LEU A 552 -12.23 3.65 -8.89
C LEU A 552 -12.72 2.22 -8.70
N VAL A 553 -12.00 1.41 -7.92
CA VAL A 553 -12.38 0.01 -7.60
C VAL A 553 -13.70 -0.03 -6.86
N SER A 554 -13.85 0.79 -5.83
CA SER A 554 -15.09 0.83 -5.02
C SER A 554 -16.29 1.20 -5.88
N LEU A 555 -16.13 2.10 -6.87
CA LEU A 555 -17.19 2.41 -7.82
C LEU A 555 -17.49 1.22 -8.76
N ALA A 556 -16.47 0.51 -9.24
CA ALA A 556 -16.68 -0.67 -10.07
C ALA A 556 -17.39 -1.79 -9.30
N LEU A 557 -17.00 -2.04 -8.05
CA LEU A 557 -17.66 -3.00 -7.15
C LEU A 557 -19.08 -2.57 -6.78
N PHE A 558 -19.31 -1.26 -6.60
CA PHE A 558 -20.66 -0.71 -6.41
C PHE A 558 -21.55 -0.99 -7.62
N GLY A 559 -21.04 -0.83 -8.84
CA GLY A 559 -21.74 -1.21 -10.07
C GLY A 559 -22.08 -2.70 -10.14
N ALA A 560 -21.16 -3.56 -9.72
CA ALA A 560 -21.41 -5.01 -9.61
C ALA A 560 -22.50 -5.33 -8.57
N PHE A 561 -22.46 -4.67 -7.41
CA PHE A 561 -23.50 -4.78 -6.37
C PHE A 561 -24.88 -4.36 -6.90
N VAL A 562 -24.99 -3.21 -7.51
CA VAL A 562 -26.26 -2.69 -8.07
C VAL A 562 -26.83 -3.68 -9.10
N SER A 563 -25.99 -4.20 -9.99
CA SER A 563 -26.38 -5.21 -10.99
C SER A 563 -26.87 -6.50 -10.34
N ARG A 564 -26.17 -7.00 -9.32
CA ARG A 564 -26.51 -8.27 -8.63
C ARG A 564 -27.75 -8.11 -7.76
N ALA A 565 -27.95 -6.96 -7.13
CA ALA A 565 -29.15 -6.63 -6.34
C ALA A 565 -30.40 -6.40 -7.19
N GLY A 566 -30.27 -6.36 -8.54
CA GLY A 566 -31.38 -6.09 -9.45
C GLY A 566 -31.90 -4.65 -9.38
N ILE A 567 -31.09 -3.72 -8.87
CA ILE A 567 -31.41 -2.31 -8.80
C ILE A 567 -31.14 -1.67 -10.17
N GLN A 568 -32.16 -1.06 -10.79
CA GLN A 568 -31.97 -0.40 -12.08
C GLN A 568 -31.42 1.00 -11.96
N THR A 569 -31.83 1.73 -10.91
CA THR A 569 -31.39 3.10 -10.62
C THR A 569 -31.30 3.32 -9.12
N VAL A 570 -30.27 4.06 -8.69
CA VAL A 570 -30.14 4.54 -7.32
C VAL A 570 -30.66 5.97 -7.28
N ASP A 571 -31.94 6.11 -6.95
CA ASP A 571 -32.64 7.40 -6.98
C ASP A 571 -32.50 8.12 -5.64
N VAL A 572 -31.81 9.27 -5.66
CA VAL A 572 -31.59 10.12 -4.48
C VAL A 572 -32.89 10.65 -3.89
N LEU A 573 -33.97 10.73 -4.68
CA LEU A 573 -35.28 11.17 -4.17
C LEU A 573 -35.99 10.10 -3.34
N THR A 574 -35.52 8.86 -3.36
CA THR A 574 -36.04 7.79 -2.52
C THR A 574 -35.58 7.96 -1.08
N PRO A 575 -36.48 8.08 -0.08
CA PRO A 575 -36.11 8.34 1.32
C PRO A 575 -35.08 7.37 1.90
N LYS A 576 -35.18 6.06 1.58
CA LYS A 576 -34.24 5.04 2.00
C LYS A 576 -32.82 5.29 1.47
N VAL A 577 -32.71 5.72 0.21
CA VAL A 577 -31.42 6.04 -0.42
C VAL A 577 -30.81 7.28 0.22
N VAL A 578 -31.57 8.36 0.43
CA VAL A 578 -31.08 9.58 1.10
C VAL A 578 -30.62 9.30 2.51
N ILE A 579 -31.38 8.54 3.30
CA ILE A 579 -30.99 8.14 4.65
C ILE A 579 -29.68 7.34 4.59
N GLY A 580 -29.60 6.39 3.66
CA GLY A 580 -28.39 5.62 3.43
C GLY A 580 -27.20 6.51 3.07
N LEU A 581 -27.35 7.48 2.17
CA LEU A 581 -26.29 8.44 1.79
C LEU A 581 -25.80 9.26 2.99
N LEU A 582 -26.71 9.77 3.81
CA LEU A 582 -26.34 10.54 5.01
C LEU A 582 -25.53 9.69 6.01
N VAL A 583 -26.03 8.48 6.29
CA VAL A 583 -25.33 7.54 7.19
C VAL A 583 -23.99 7.11 6.60
N GLY A 584 -23.97 6.77 5.32
CA GLY A 584 -22.73 6.37 4.63
C GLY A 584 -21.68 7.49 4.64
N ALA A 585 -22.08 8.72 4.34
CA ALA A 585 -21.16 9.87 4.37
C ALA A 585 -20.60 10.17 5.78
N MET A 586 -21.32 9.84 6.83
CA MET A 586 -20.87 9.98 8.23
C MET A 586 -19.84 8.91 8.62
N LEU A 587 -19.90 7.70 8.06
CA LEU A 587 -19.05 6.57 8.48
C LEU A 587 -17.54 6.86 8.46
N PRO A 588 -16.95 7.48 7.42
CA PRO A 588 -15.54 7.82 7.43
C PRO A 588 -15.14 8.79 8.55
N TYR A 589 -16.02 9.72 8.94
CA TYR A 589 -15.78 10.59 10.08
C TYR A 589 -15.82 9.84 11.41
N TRP A 590 -16.77 8.93 11.56
CA TRP A 590 -16.84 8.07 12.74
C TRP A 590 -15.62 7.17 12.85
N PHE A 591 -15.21 6.56 11.76
CA PHE A 591 -13.97 5.77 11.68
C PHE A 591 -12.74 6.60 12.07
N SER A 592 -12.58 7.79 11.49
CA SER A 592 -11.48 8.70 11.81
C SER A 592 -11.48 9.15 13.27
N ALA A 593 -12.65 9.47 13.82
CA ALA A 593 -12.78 9.84 15.22
C ALA A 593 -12.34 8.70 16.17
N MET A 594 -12.72 7.45 15.85
CA MET A 594 -12.30 6.28 16.61
C MET A 594 -10.78 6.09 16.56
N THR A 595 -10.18 6.08 15.36
CA THR A 595 -8.74 5.88 15.19
C THR A 595 -7.91 7.01 15.82
N MET A 596 -8.30 8.27 15.63
CA MET A 596 -7.62 9.42 16.25
C MET A 596 -7.66 9.36 17.77
N LYS A 597 -8.81 9.03 18.36
CA LYS A 597 -8.94 8.85 19.81
C LYS A 597 -8.09 7.71 20.32
N SER A 598 -8.02 6.61 19.56
CA SER A 598 -7.22 5.44 19.90
C SER A 598 -5.72 5.76 19.89
N VAL A 599 -5.24 6.49 18.89
CA VAL A 599 -3.85 6.99 18.85
C VAL A 599 -3.55 7.88 20.07
N GLY A 600 -4.42 8.86 20.35
CA GLY A 600 -4.22 9.73 21.52
C GLY A 600 -4.18 8.97 22.84
N SER A 601 -5.07 7.98 23.03
CA SER A 601 -5.09 7.14 24.23
C SER A 601 -3.84 6.26 24.37
N ALA A 602 -3.36 5.71 23.26
CA ALA A 602 -2.14 4.90 23.24
C ALA A 602 -0.88 5.76 23.49
N ALA A 603 -0.82 6.95 22.87
CA ALA A 603 0.26 7.91 23.06
C ALA A 603 0.38 8.37 24.53
N LEU A 604 -0.75 8.62 25.21
CA LEU A 604 -0.74 8.98 26.64
C LEU A 604 -0.09 7.89 27.49
N LYS A 605 -0.39 6.62 27.24
CA LYS A 605 0.22 5.50 27.99
C LYS A 605 1.72 5.41 27.72
N MET A 606 2.15 5.66 26.49
CA MET A 606 3.55 5.71 26.12
C MET A 606 4.27 6.85 26.84
N VAL A 607 3.69 8.05 26.82
CA VAL A 607 4.21 9.23 27.53
C VAL A 607 4.37 8.96 29.04
N GLU A 608 3.38 8.34 29.67
CA GLU A 608 3.45 7.98 31.09
C GLU A 608 4.61 7.00 31.36
N GLU A 609 4.79 6.00 30.52
CA GLU A 609 5.87 5.02 30.68
C GLU A 609 7.25 5.64 30.46
N VAL A 610 7.41 6.45 29.42
CA VAL A 610 8.67 7.14 29.14
C VAL A 610 9.05 8.07 30.30
N ARG A 611 8.09 8.85 30.83
CA ARG A 611 8.29 9.70 32.03
C ARG A 611 8.66 8.86 33.24
N ARG A 612 7.99 7.72 33.45
CA ARG A 612 8.29 6.79 34.55
C ARG A 612 9.74 6.33 34.49
N GLN A 613 10.19 5.88 33.33
CA GLN A 613 11.55 5.40 33.16
C GLN A 613 12.59 6.49 33.41
N PHE A 614 12.42 7.69 32.86
CA PHE A 614 13.32 8.82 33.11
C PHE A 614 13.37 9.22 34.60
N ASN A 615 12.28 9.06 35.32
CA ASN A 615 12.23 9.44 36.74
C ASN A 615 12.69 8.30 37.69
N THR A 616 12.63 7.03 37.26
CA THR A 616 12.87 5.88 38.14
C THR A 616 14.15 5.12 37.84
N ILE A 617 14.72 5.23 36.66
CA ILE A 617 15.98 4.57 36.28
C ILE A 617 17.15 5.53 36.53
N PRO A 618 17.98 5.33 37.59
CA PRO A 618 19.10 6.18 37.84
C PRO A 618 20.16 6.09 36.71
N GLY A 619 20.69 7.21 36.25
CA GLY A 619 21.70 7.26 35.21
C GLY A 619 21.14 7.18 33.78
N LEU A 620 19.81 7.17 33.58
CA LEU A 620 19.23 7.13 32.25
C LEU A 620 19.48 8.43 31.49
N MET A 621 19.26 9.59 32.13
CA MET A 621 19.55 10.90 31.53
C MET A 621 21.03 11.12 31.24
N GLU A 622 21.90 10.58 32.09
CA GLU A 622 23.36 10.66 31.94
C GLU A 622 23.92 9.65 30.93
N GLY A 623 23.05 8.77 30.36
CA GLY A 623 23.45 7.74 29.40
C GLY A 623 24.27 6.58 30.00
N THR A 624 24.27 6.44 31.31
CA THR A 624 25.00 5.36 32.03
C THR A 624 24.15 4.11 32.25
N ALA A 625 22.82 4.23 32.16
CA ALA A 625 21.86 3.14 32.22
C ALA A 625 21.15 2.93 30.89
N LYS A 626 20.78 1.68 30.58
CA LYS A 626 19.96 1.37 29.40
C LYS A 626 18.47 1.49 29.73
N PRO A 627 17.65 2.07 28.83
CA PRO A 627 16.19 2.07 29.02
C PRO A 627 15.57 0.68 28.79
N ASP A 628 14.36 0.50 29.30
CA ASP A 628 13.55 -0.69 29.03
C ASP A 628 12.70 -0.48 27.76
N TYR A 629 13.31 -0.72 26.59
CA TYR A 629 12.64 -0.63 25.30
C TYR A 629 11.48 -1.62 25.15
N ALA A 630 11.63 -2.82 25.74
CA ALA A 630 10.65 -3.90 25.57
C ALA A 630 9.28 -3.55 26.14
N THR A 631 9.26 -2.83 27.28
CA THR A 631 8.00 -2.35 27.88
C THR A 631 7.30 -1.34 26.98
N CYS A 632 8.02 -0.42 26.34
CA CYS A 632 7.43 0.53 25.39
C CYS A 632 6.87 -0.15 24.16
N VAL A 633 7.58 -1.09 23.55
CA VAL A 633 7.10 -1.93 22.43
C VAL A 633 5.83 -2.68 22.81
N LYS A 634 5.78 -3.25 24.01
CA LYS A 634 4.62 -3.97 24.51
C LYS A 634 3.41 -3.07 24.71
N ILE A 635 3.57 -1.88 25.27
CA ILE A 635 2.48 -0.90 25.47
C ILE A 635 1.85 -0.51 24.15
N SER A 636 2.66 -0.16 23.12
CA SER A 636 2.16 0.15 21.78
C SER A 636 1.45 -1.06 21.16
N THR A 637 2.00 -2.26 21.29
CA THR A 637 1.38 -3.50 20.77
C THR A 637 0.02 -3.74 21.41
N ASP A 638 -0.07 -3.77 22.74
CA ASP A 638 -1.31 -4.06 23.47
C ASP A 638 -2.39 -3.00 23.19
N ALA A 639 -2.00 -1.74 23.08
CA ALA A 639 -2.91 -0.65 22.74
C ALA A 639 -3.44 -0.80 21.30
N SER A 640 -2.57 -1.02 20.34
CA SER A 640 -2.93 -1.14 18.91
C SER A 640 -3.89 -2.30 18.67
N ILE A 641 -3.59 -3.47 19.22
CA ILE A 641 -4.42 -4.67 19.07
C ILE A 641 -5.82 -4.45 19.63
N LYS A 642 -5.93 -3.82 20.80
CA LYS A 642 -7.22 -3.53 21.41
C LYS A 642 -8.03 -2.52 20.62
N GLU A 643 -7.38 -1.47 20.17
CA GLU A 643 -8.02 -0.32 19.56
C GLU A 643 -8.35 -0.50 18.05
N MET A 644 -7.76 -1.49 17.36
CA MET A 644 -8.10 -1.79 15.97
C MET A 644 -9.45 -2.52 15.81
N ILE A 645 -9.97 -3.17 16.88
CA ILE A 645 -11.19 -3.99 16.82
C ILE A 645 -12.43 -3.14 16.51
N PRO A 646 -12.72 -2.02 17.21
CA PRO A 646 -13.94 -1.25 16.95
C PRO A 646 -14.02 -0.67 15.53
N PRO A 647 -12.97 -0.03 14.97
CA PRO A 647 -13.00 0.44 13.57
C PRO A 647 -13.16 -0.70 12.58
N GLY A 648 -12.50 -1.84 12.80
CA GLY A 648 -12.64 -3.04 11.99
C GLY A 648 -14.08 -3.57 11.98
N CYS A 649 -14.71 -3.69 13.15
CA CYS A 649 -16.12 -4.07 13.27
C CYS A 649 -17.05 -3.08 12.56
N LEU A 650 -16.80 -1.77 12.69
CA LEU A 650 -17.60 -0.75 12.04
C LEU A 650 -17.64 -0.97 10.52
N VAL A 651 -16.48 -1.15 9.89
CA VAL A 651 -16.38 -1.30 8.43
C VAL A 651 -16.99 -2.62 7.96
N MET A 652 -16.66 -3.73 8.63
CA MET A 652 -17.04 -5.07 8.17
C MET A 652 -18.51 -5.40 8.44
N LEU A 653 -19.06 -4.95 9.56
CA LEU A 653 -20.44 -5.30 9.94
C LEU A 653 -21.48 -4.33 9.37
N THR A 654 -21.13 -3.09 9.07
CA THR A 654 -22.10 -2.09 8.57
C THR A 654 -22.83 -2.57 7.31
N PRO A 655 -22.18 -3.05 6.25
CA PRO A 655 -22.90 -3.50 5.06
C PRO A 655 -23.84 -4.68 5.35
N LEU A 656 -23.43 -5.59 6.23
CA LEU A 656 -24.24 -6.76 6.62
C LEU A 656 -25.49 -6.32 7.41
N ILE A 657 -25.30 -5.45 8.39
CA ILE A 657 -26.41 -4.93 9.24
C ILE A 657 -27.39 -4.13 8.38
N VAL A 658 -26.88 -3.22 7.56
CA VAL A 658 -27.75 -2.36 6.72
C VAL A 658 -28.46 -3.20 5.67
N GLY A 659 -27.77 -4.11 4.99
CA GLY A 659 -28.36 -4.98 3.97
C GLY A 659 -29.46 -5.87 4.53
N PHE A 660 -29.24 -6.46 5.72
CA PHE A 660 -30.18 -7.37 6.34
C PHE A 660 -31.41 -6.68 6.95
N PHE A 661 -31.21 -5.58 7.69
CA PHE A 661 -32.32 -4.94 8.43
C PHE A 661 -33.03 -3.83 7.64
N PHE A 662 -32.32 -3.12 6.74
CA PHE A 662 -32.86 -1.95 6.03
C PHE A 662 -33.02 -2.16 4.53
N GLY A 663 -32.46 -3.26 4.00
CA GLY A 663 -32.58 -3.66 2.60
C GLY A 663 -31.58 -3.02 1.65
N VAL A 664 -31.58 -3.52 0.41
CA VAL A 664 -30.58 -3.20 -0.63
C VAL A 664 -30.60 -1.72 -1.08
N GLU A 665 -31.77 -1.07 -1.06
CA GLU A 665 -31.91 0.35 -1.42
C GLU A 665 -31.16 1.25 -0.43
N THR A 666 -31.33 1.02 0.88
CA THR A 666 -30.62 1.76 1.93
C THR A 666 -29.12 1.45 1.86
N LEU A 667 -28.75 0.19 1.64
CA LEU A 667 -27.36 -0.22 1.48
C LEU A 667 -26.70 0.48 0.29
N SER A 668 -27.41 0.63 -0.84
CA SER A 668 -26.86 1.36 -1.99
C SER A 668 -26.52 2.82 -1.64
N GLY A 669 -27.37 3.47 -0.86
CA GLY A 669 -27.10 4.80 -0.33
C GLY A 669 -25.89 4.84 0.60
N VAL A 670 -25.78 3.89 1.55
CA VAL A 670 -24.63 3.82 2.49
C VAL A 670 -23.33 3.64 1.73
N LEU A 671 -23.27 2.71 0.78
CA LEU A 671 -22.06 2.46 -0.02
C LEU A 671 -21.64 3.69 -0.83
N ALA A 672 -22.59 4.33 -1.51
CA ALA A 672 -22.31 5.54 -2.27
C ALA A 672 -21.85 6.72 -1.39
N GLY A 673 -22.51 6.92 -0.24
CA GLY A 673 -22.15 7.98 0.70
C GLY A 673 -20.77 7.78 1.31
N SER A 674 -20.45 6.56 1.75
CA SER A 674 -19.14 6.24 2.31
C SER A 674 -18.01 6.35 1.28
N LEU A 675 -18.24 5.96 0.04
CA LEU A 675 -17.28 6.13 -1.04
C LEU A 675 -16.94 7.61 -1.27
N ILE A 676 -17.93 8.45 -1.47
CA ILE A 676 -17.73 9.87 -1.79
C ILE A 676 -17.05 10.61 -0.64
N SER A 677 -17.52 10.43 0.58
CA SER A 677 -16.95 11.07 1.76
C SER A 677 -15.59 10.50 2.12
N GLY A 678 -15.43 9.17 2.03
CA GLY A 678 -14.20 8.47 2.39
C GLY A 678 -13.00 8.90 1.55
N VAL A 679 -13.17 9.04 0.24
CA VAL A 679 -12.09 9.49 -0.67
C VAL A 679 -11.61 10.90 -0.31
N GLN A 680 -12.53 11.82 -0.02
CA GLN A 680 -12.18 13.21 0.32
C GLN A 680 -11.45 13.30 1.66
N ILE A 681 -11.95 12.62 2.69
CA ILE A 681 -11.30 12.60 4.01
C ILE A 681 -9.93 11.94 3.92
N ALA A 682 -9.81 10.83 3.20
CA ALA A 682 -8.55 10.11 3.07
C ALA A 682 -7.46 10.97 2.42
N ILE A 683 -7.75 11.65 1.31
CA ILE A 683 -6.80 12.56 0.65
C ILE A 683 -6.44 13.72 1.57
N SER A 684 -7.44 14.37 2.17
CA SER A 684 -7.23 15.51 3.05
C SER A 684 -6.36 15.15 4.26
N ALA A 685 -6.68 14.09 4.98
CA ALA A 685 -5.96 13.67 6.18
C ALA A 685 -4.53 13.21 5.85
N SER A 686 -4.35 12.45 4.76
CA SER A 686 -3.03 11.98 4.32
C SER A 686 -2.12 13.15 3.97
N ASN A 687 -2.60 14.12 3.19
CA ASN A 687 -1.79 15.28 2.77
C ASN A 687 -1.53 16.24 3.93
N THR A 688 -2.49 16.43 4.85
CA THR A 688 -2.27 17.20 6.07
C THR A 688 -1.15 16.60 6.92
N GLY A 689 -1.20 15.27 7.15
CA GLY A 689 -0.18 14.58 7.93
C GLY A 689 1.21 14.68 7.31
N GLY A 690 1.34 14.41 6.00
CA GLY A 690 2.60 14.55 5.28
C GLY A 690 3.15 15.99 5.26
N ALA A 691 2.26 16.97 5.18
CA ALA A 691 2.65 18.38 5.23
C ALA A 691 3.18 18.79 6.62
N TRP A 692 2.55 18.35 7.70
CA TRP A 692 3.04 18.62 9.07
C TRP A 692 4.38 17.95 9.33
N ASP A 693 4.57 16.72 8.89
CA ASP A 693 5.80 15.97 9.04
C ASP A 693 6.97 16.69 8.34
N ASN A 694 6.77 17.06 7.08
CA ASN A 694 7.78 17.83 6.34
C ASN A 694 7.93 19.30 6.79
N ALA A 695 6.92 19.90 7.41
CA ALA A 695 7.07 21.22 8.04
C ALA A 695 7.97 21.13 9.28
N LYS A 696 7.90 20.05 10.08
CA LYS A 696 8.84 19.74 11.17
C LYS A 696 10.27 19.69 10.63
N LYS A 697 10.53 18.88 9.60
CA LYS A 697 11.85 18.75 8.96
C LYS A 697 12.37 20.07 8.38
N TYR A 698 11.48 20.90 7.82
CA TYR A 698 11.84 22.24 7.32
C TYR A 698 12.29 23.22 8.42
N ILE A 699 11.70 23.12 9.61
CA ILE A 699 12.07 23.96 10.75
C ILE A 699 13.42 23.52 11.35
N GLU A 700 13.70 22.23 11.32
CA GLU A 700 14.94 21.64 11.86
C GLU A 700 16.16 21.85 10.95
N ALA A 701 15.96 21.97 9.62
CA ALA A 701 17.01 22.25 8.64
C ALA A 701 17.39 23.74 8.63
#